data_ee7bc8e465e3824a18c616282d344398
#
_entry.id   ee7bc8e465e3824a18c616282d344398
#
_cell.length_a   1.000
_cell.length_b   1.000
_cell.length_c   1.000
_cell.angle_alpha   90.00
_cell.angle_beta   90.00
_cell.angle_gamma   90.00
#
_symmetry.space_group_name_H-M   'P 1'
#
loop_
_entity.id
_entity.type
_entity.pdbx_description
1 polymer ?
#
loop_
_entity_poly.entity_id
_entity_poly.type
_entity_poly.pdbx_seq_one_letter_code
_entity_poly.pdbx_strand_id
1 'polypeptide(L)'
;MDLTPATALPKLLAAAWLLPLASFVVILFVGKRLGPHGKWAGYLAVGAIVSAFLLSCVAMFAVWLPNHELPVAHHGEHHEEGDHHDDAPADDDHTHGTAALLHESPQTAQADRESPFQLAAFQEDAAHADEHAAEAGHAANPPPTYYFGDWYSLGEFGRLKLTIGYYIDALTVTMFCMVTLIASCVHIYALGYMHDELHDPYHDHEVIVHGHHLHRPGRFHRFFQYLSLFCFSMLGIVIAGNVAMVFVFWELVGICSYFLIGFYFERHSASTAANKAFIVNRVGDFGMLIGMMALWASLGTFAFGDKQDAKGQTVLTESGAIAEPGIFSQLRTAENGFRLVPPASMIAEETRQQPAIEAEDAAAGKAGHWLLLIAGVGIFCGCVGKSAQFPLHVWLPDAMEGPTPVSALVHSATMVAAGVYLVGRFYPAFCPEALLVIAIIGCITLSLAATIAITATDIKRVLAYSTVSQLGYMMLALGLGGWIAGLFHLITHAFFKSLLFMCSGSVIHAVHTNDMTEMGGLRKKMPITAYTMLIGCLAIIGAGVPLTPIGFSGYFSKDSIIEQAWSHAQTNGGGYWAFLAMAVIGASMTAFYMFRLWFMTFTGAPRDHHKYDHAHESPRVMTGPLVLLAIFAIAVAWPAFRLTGLLEQAQPVGTAAGGSGVLIEDLVVPAEHLSHAPDIKLRAGLAAFSSALIGVFGAAVVYLWGYLNPSEIKQTFKPIYTLLWNKWYFDQLYNILFVRPALFIGRQIAAFDRGVIDWFLHACAWFCRLISSVFAFVFDGALVDGTVNALARWTWDFGLLLRRFQTGSLRQYVLFIVMGTWFMCLAYFAAAFVLMS
;
A
#
# COMPACT_ATOMS: atom_id res chain seq x y z
N MET A 1 24.66 -9.45 -28.46
CA MET A 1 23.84 -9.65 -27.21
C MET A 1 22.44 -9.92 -27.70
N ASP A 2 22.02 -11.15 -27.59
CA ASP A 2 20.63 -11.51 -27.92
C ASP A 2 19.73 -10.84 -26.85
N LEU A 3 19.07 -9.77 -27.25
CA LEU A 3 18.11 -9.01 -26.43
C LEU A 3 16.75 -9.72 -26.46
N THR A 4 16.72 -10.96 -25.99
CA THR A 4 15.43 -11.64 -25.80
C THR A 4 14.67 -10.93 -24.67
N PRO A 5 13.33 -10.80 -24.73
CA PRO A 5 12.53 -10.16 -23.66
C PRO A 5 12.83 -10.75 -22.28
N ALA A 6 12.99 -12.07 -22.17
CA ALA A 6 13.31 -12.77 -20.95
C ALA A 6 14.63 -12.31 -20.27
N THR A 7 15.61 -11.83 -21.04
CA THR A 7 16.90 -11.37 -20.50
C THR A 7 17.00 -9.85 -20.41
N ALA A 8 16.33 -9.10 -21.29
CA ALA A 8 16.40 -7.66 -21.38
C ALA A 8 15.51 -6.98 -20.32
N LEU A 9 14.26 -7.42 -20.17
CA LEU A 9 13.28 -6.81 -19.24
C LEU A 9 13.76 -6.81 -17.77
N PRO A 10 14.23 -7.97 -17.22
CA PRO A 10 14.70 -7.98 -15.83
C PRO A 10 15.88 -7.03 -15.59
N LYS A 11 16.80 -6.89 -16.56
CA LYS A 11 17.96 -6.00 -16.44
C LYS A 11 17.58 -4.53 -16.52
N LEU A 12 16.71 -4.17 -17.47
CA LEU A 12 16.24 -2.79 -17.67
C LEU A 12 15.44 -2.31 -16.46
N LEU A 13 14.47 -3.11 -15.99
CA LEU A 13 13.64 -2.74 -14.86
C LEU A 13 14.40 -2.81 -13.53
N ALA A 14 15.35 -3.74 -13.35
CA ALA A 14 16.25 -3.74 -12.18
C ALA A 14 17.11 -2.47 -12.14
N ALA A 15 17.66 -2.04 -13.29
CA ALA A 15 18.42 -0.79 -13.36
C ALA A 15 17.53 0.42 -13.04
N ALA A 16 16.31 0.48 -13.61
CA ALA A 16 15.35 1.53 -13.32
C ALA A 16 14.95 1.57 -11.83
N TRP A 17 14.80 0.40 -11.20
CA TRP A 17 14.50 0.24 -9.79
C TRP A 17 15.65 0.71 -8.87
N LEU A 18 16.90 0.35 -9.21
CA LEU A 18 18.08 0.61 -8.37
C LEU A 18 18.61 2.05 -8.48
N LEU A 19 18.31 2.79 -9.56
CA LEU A 19 18.76 4.17 -9.72
C LEU A 19 18.29 5.12 -8.60
N PRO A 20 17.02 5.13 -8.17
CA PRO A 20 16.59 5.91 -7.01
C PRO A 20 17.30 5.51 -5.72
N LEU A 21 17.58 4.22 -5.51
CA LEU A 21 18.36 3.75 -4.36
C LEU A 21 19.80 4.29 -4.40
N ALA A 22 20.44 4.23 -5.56
CA ALA A 22 21.79 4.78 -5.72
C ALA A 22 21.82 6.28 -5.39
N SER A 23 20.84 7.05 -5.88
CA SER A 23 20.72 8.46 -5.55
C SER A 23 20.51 8.71 -4.06
N PHE A 24 19.63 7.92 -3.41
CA PHE A 24 19.41 7.95 -1.96
C PHE A 24 20.72 7.74 -1.20
N VAL A 25 21.49 6.71 -1.53
CA VAL A 25 22.76 6.38 -0.85
C VAL A 25 23.77 7.51 -1.00
N VAL A 26 23.94 8.04 -2.21
CA VAL A 26 24.85 9.17 -2.45
C VAL A 26 24.42 10.39 -1.65
N ILE A 27 23.13 10.75 -1.67
CA ILE A 27 22.61 11.91 -0.93
C ILE A 27 22.73 11.69 0.59
N LEU A 28 22.55 10.48 1.08
CA LEU A 28 22.71 10.14 2.50
C LEU A 28 24.10 10.49 3.03
N PHE A 29 25.15 10.09 2.31
CA PHE A 29 26.52 10.29 2.77
C PHE A 29 27.12 11.66 2.42
N VAL A 30 26.75 12.23 1.28
CA VAL A 30 27.42 13.42 0.74
C VAL A 30 26.45 14.58 0.52
N GLY A 31 25.14 14.43 0.75
CA GLY A 31 24.09 15.38 0.35
C GLY A 31 24.31 16.83 0.77
N LYS A 32 24.77 17.09 2.01
CA LYS A 32 25.12 18.44 2.47
C LYS A 32 26.29 19.08 1.70
N ARG A 33 27.21 18.25 1.17
CA ARG A 33 28.43 18.70 0.45
C ARG A 33 28.18 18.80 -1.05
N LEU A 34 27.04 18.38 -1.56
CA LEU A 34 26.67 18.45 -2.98
C LEU A 34 26.25 19.87 -3.36
N GLY A 35 27.24 20.75 -3.54
CA GLY A 35 27.07 22.16 -3.92
C GLY A 35 26.60 23.08 -2.79
N PRO A 36 26.31 24.35 -3.06
CA PRO A 36 25.84 25.29 -2.05
C PRO A 36 24.54 24.80 -1.40
N HIS A 37 24.57 24.66 -0.07
CA HIS A 37 23.44 24.20 0.75
C HIS A 37 22.81 22.86 0.31
N GLY A 38 23.56 22.00 -0.42
CA GLY A 38 23.06 20.71 -0.90
C GLY A 38 22.18 20.77 -2.16
N LYS A 39 22.25 21.86 -2.94
CA LYS A 39 21.43 22.08 -4.15
C LYS A 39 21.57 20.96 -5.19
N TRP A 40 22.77 20.44 -5.39
CA TRP A 40 23.03 19.36 -6.37
C TRP A 40 22.38 18.02 -5.99
N ALA A 41 21.99 17.82 -4.70
CA ALA A 41 21.26 16.65 -4.30
C ALA A 41 19.88 16.53 -5.01
N GLY A 42 19.20 17.66 -5.20
CA GLY A 42 17.95 17.70 -5.97
C GLY A 42 18.15 17.32 -7.43
N TYR A 43 19.18 17.86 -8.09
CA TYR A 43 19.47 17.51 -9.49
C TYR A 43 19.91 16.04 -9.66
N LEU A 44 20.65 15.49 -8.69
CA LEU A 44 21.01 14.07 -8.69
C LEU A 44 19.76 13.18 -8.60
N ALA A 45 18.84 13.51 -7.69
CA ALA A 45 17.59 12.77 -7.53
C ALA A 45 16.72 12.87 -8.79
N VAL A 46 16.59 14.07 -9.39
CA VAL A 46 15.89 14.26 -10.68
C VAL A 46 16.55 13.45 -11.79
N GLY A 47 17.87 13.49 -11.91
CA GLY A 47 18.61 12.71 -12.91
C GLY A 47 18.38 11.21 -12.78
N ALA A 48 18.40 10.68 -11.54
CA ALA A 48 18.17 9.27 -11.28
C ALA A 48 16.75 8.82 -11.67
N ILE A 49 15.72 9.57 -11.28
CA ILE A 49 14.33 9.17 -11.56
C ILE A 49 13.96 9.38 -13.05
N VAL A 50 14.48 10.41 -13.71
CA VAL A 50 14.29 10.61 -15.15
C VAL A 50 14.99 9.50 -15.93
N SER A 51 16.20 9.09 -15.52
CA SER A 51 16.89 7.94 -16.14
C SER A 51 16.10 6.64 -15.92
N ALA A 52 15.51 6.43 -14.75
CA ALA A 52 14.62 5.30 -14.48
C ALA A 52 13.38 5.33 -15.39
N PHE A 53 12.80 6.51 -15.62
CA PHE A 53 11.69 6.68 -16.58
C PHE A 53 12.09 6.31 -18.00
N LEU A 54 13.25 6.78 -18.49
CA LEU A 54 13.73 6.46 -19.83
C LEU A 54 13.97 4.95 -19.99
N LEU A 55 14.55 4.28 -19.00
CA LEU A 55 14.71 2.82 -19.00
C LEU A 55 13.36 2.10 -19.00
N SER A 56 12.37 2.59 -18.26
CA SER A 56 11.01 2.04 -18.27
C SER A 56 10.33 2.21 -19.63
N CYS A 57 10.54 3.35 -20.31
CA CYS A 57 10.08 3.56 -21.68
C CYS A 57 10.76 2.60 -22.66
N VAL A 58 12.08 2.36 -22.55
CA VAL A 58 12.77 1.37 -23.37
C VAL A 58 12.20 -0.03 -23.12
N ALA A 59 11.95 -0.41 -21.86
CA ALA A 59 11.33 -1.69 -21.53
C ALA A 59 9.94 -1.84 -22.16
N MET A 60 9.11 -0.79 -22.13
CA MET A 60 7.75 -0.79 -22.69
C MET A 60 7.78 -0.78 -24.24
N PHE A 61 8.40 0.25 -24.85
CA PHE A 61 8.23 0.54 -26.27
C PHE A 61 9.22 -0.20 -27.17
N ALA A 62 10.42 -0.55 -26.66
CA ALA A 62 11.44 -1.22 -27.44
C ALA A 62 11.52 -2.74 -27.19
N VAL A 63 11.02 -3.23 -26.01
CA VAL A 63 11.11 -4.66 -25.67
C VAL A 63 9.73 -5.29 -25.52
N TRP A 64 8.82 -4.73 -24.71
CA TRP A 64 7.52 -5.36 -24.45
C TRP A 64 6.61 -5.32 -25.70
N LEU A 65 6.21 -4.13 -26.14
CA LEU A 65 5.24 -3.97 -27.23
C LEU A 65 5.63 -4.62 -28.58
N PRO A 66 6.91 -4.64 -29.01
CA PRO A 66 7.26 -5.33 -30.25
C PRO A 66 7.19 -6.85 -30.17
N ASN A 67 7.24 -7.45 -28.97
CA ASN A 67 7.24 -8.88 -28.77
C ASN A 67 5.90 -9.45 -28.27
N HIS A 68 4.93 -8.58 -27.91
CA HIS A 68 3.62 -8.98 -27.41
C HIS A 68 2.55 -8.22 -28.18
N GLU A 69 1.85 -8.91 -29.06
CA GLU A 69 0.74 -8.31 -29.80
C GLU A 69 -0.39 -7.92 -28.85
N LEU A 70 -0.89 -6.70 -28.99
CA LEU A 70 -2.05 -6.24 -28.22
C LEU A 70 -3.31 -6.88 -28.79
N PRO A 71 -4.23 -7.38 -27.94
CA PRO A 71 -5.51 -7.90 -28.38
C PRO A 71 -6.21 -6.91 -29.30
N VAL A 72 -6.69 -7.37 -30.44
CA VAL A 72 -7.47 -6.56 -31.38
C VAL A 72 -8.84 -6.34 -30.72
N ALA A 73 -9.24 -5.10 -30.47
CA ALA A 73 -10.58 -4.80 -29.97
C ALA A 73 -11.58 -5.30 -31.04
N HIS A 74 -12.20 -6.44 -30.81
CA HIS A 74 -13.34 -6.87 -31.61
C HIS A 74 -14.49 -5.91 -31.32
N HIS A 75 -14.59 -4.85 -32.12
CA HIS A 75 -15.86 -4.19 -32.34
C HIS A 75 -16.73 -5.24 -33.08
N GLY A 76 -17.79 -5.72 -32.42
CA GLY A 76 -18.72 -6.66 -33.00
C GLY A 76 -19.28 -6.14 -34.33
N GLU A 77 -18.63 -6.46 -35.43
CA GLU A 77 -19.27 -6.50 -36.71
C GLU A 77 -20.00 -7.85 -36.76
N HIS A 78 -21.29 -7.81 -36.44
CA HIS A 78 -22.17 -8.87 -36.89
C HIS A 78 -22.07 -8.96 -38.42
N HIS A 79 -21.32 -9.93 -38.92
CA HIS A 79 -21.54 -10.42 -40.23
C HIS A 79 -22.95 -11.02 -40.22
N GLU A 80 -23.93 -10.31 -40.78
CA GLU A 80 -25.12 -10.92 -41.34
C GLU A 80 -24.63 -11.88 -42.41
N GLU A 81 -24.55 -13.19 -42.11
CA GLU A 81 -24.51 -14.21 -43.13
C GLU A 81 -25.78 -14.10 -43.94
N GLY A 82 -25.67 -13.55 -45.12
CA GLY A 82 -26.73 -13.52 -46.08
C GLY A 82 -27.07 -14.94 -46.51
N ASP A 83 -28.25 -15.39 -46.14
CA ASP A 83 -28.89 -16.58 -46.67
C ASP A 83 -29.03 -16.41 -48.20
N HIS A 84 -28.18 -17.11 -48.97
CA HIS A 84 -28.42 -17.39 -50.35
C HIS A 84 -29.36 -18.59 -50.45
N HIS A 85 -30.66 -18.33 -50.56
CA HIS A 85 -31.62 -19.30 -51.03
C HIS A 85 -31.49 -19.39 -52.53
N ASP A 86 -31.07 -20.56 -53.02
CA ASP A 86 -31.24 -21.00 -54.41
C ASP A 86 -32.68 -21.47 -54.58
N ASP A 87 -33.32 -20.92 -55.62
CA ASP A 87 -34.64 -21.26 -56.10
C ASP A 87 -34.72 -22.66 -56.68
N ALA A 88 -35.78 -23.43 -56.31
CA ALA A 88 -36.38 -24.43 -57.18
C ALA A 88 -37.84 -24.71 -56.77
N PRO A 89 -38.73 -25.06 -57.68
CA PRO A 89 -40.14 -24.56 -57.72
C PRO A 89 -41.19 -25.45 -57.10
N ALA A 90 -42.33 -24.81 -56.96
CA ALA A 90 -43.62 -25.21 -56.45
C ALA A 90 -44.22 -26.58 -56.85
N ASP A 91 -45.00 -27.18 -55.95
CA ASP A 91 -46.33 -27.75 -56.38
C ASP A 91 -47.34 -27.70 -55.17
N ASP A 92 -48.57 -27.46 -55.60
CA ASP A 92 -49.85 -27.22 -54.89
C ASP A 92 -50.26 -28.34 -53.93
N ASP A 93 -50.99 -28.09 -52.85
CA ASP A 93 -52.42 -28.21 -52.75
C ASP A 93 -52.96 -28.08 -51.26
N HIS A 94 -54.04 -27.29 -51.15
CA HIS A 94 -55.21 -27.25 -50.30
C HIS A 94 -55.21 -27.96 -48.92
N THR A 95 -55.73 -27.43 -47.82
CA THR A 95 -57.00 -26.84 -47.48
C THR A 95 -57.16 -26.57 -45.98
N HIS A 96 -57.82 -25.50 -45.64
CA HIS A 96 -58.76 -25.21 -44.52
C HIS A 96 -58.60 -25.73 -43.11
N GLY A 97 -58.75 -24.79 -42.14
CA GLY A 97 -59.50 -25.08 -40.91
C GLY A 97 -59.24 -24.22 -39.71
N THR A 98 -59.87 -23.07 -39.67
CA THR A 98 -60.45 -22.32 -38.52
C THR A 98 -60.24 -22.83 -37.07
N ALA A 99 -59.83 -21.85 -36.23
CA ALA A 99 -60.39 -21.40 -34.90
C ALA A 99 -60.67 -22.43 -33.81
N ALA A 100 -60.17 -22.17 -32.62
CA ALA A 100 -60.96 -21.74 -31.44
C ALA A 100 -60.13 -21.82 -30.17
N LEU A 101 -60.15 -20.76 -29.45
CA LEU A 101 -60.08 -20.44 -28.02
C LEU A 101 -60.35 -21.60 -27.05
N LEU A 102 -59.62 -21.64 -25.93
CA LEU A 102 -60.07 -21.59 -24.53
C LEU A 102 -59.21 -22.43 -23.58
N HIS A 103 -58.76 -21.76 -22.52
CA HIS A 103 -58.67 -22.15 -21.10
C HIS A 103 -58.11 -23.51 -20.69
N GLU A 104 -57.06 -23.58 -19.89
CA GLU A 104 -57.08 -23.78 -18.41
C GLU A 104 -55.72 -24.08 -17.86
N SER A 105 -55.49 -23.61 -16.63
CA SER A 105 -54.29 -23.78 -15.79
C SER A 105 -54.33 -25.13 -15.04
N PRO A 106 -53.45 -25.39 -14.08
CA PRO A 106 -52.08 -25.84 -14.16
C PRO A 106 -51.88 -27.22 -13.56
N GLN A 107 -50.88 -27.97 -13.99
CA GLN A 107 -50.43 -29.16 -13.24
C GLN A 107 -48.92 -29.18 -13.10
N THR A 108 -48.52 -29.29 -11.85
CA THR A 108 -47.18 -29.56 -11.32
C THR A 108 -46.46 -30.68 -12.10
N ALA A 109 -45.28 -30.34 -12.62
CA ALA A 109 -44.29 -31.33 -13.02
C ALA A 109 -42.99 -31.01 -12.29
N GLN A 110 -42.57 -31.89 -11.43
CA GLN A 110 -41.21 -32.01 -10.90
C GLN A 110 -40.24 -32.10 -12.07
N ALA A 111 -39.39 -31.14 -12.25
CA ALA A 111 -38.28 -31.23 -13.18
C ALA A 111 -37.03 -31.55 -12.40
N ASP A 112 -36.44 -32.66 -12.73
CA ASP A 112 -35.10 -33.09 -12.34
C ASP A 112 -34.11 -31.99 -12.65
N ARG A 113 -33.39 -31.51 -11.61
CA ARG A 113 -32.26 -30.62 -11.76
C ARG A 113 -31.03 -31.43 -12.17
N GLU A 114 -30.88 -31.67 -13.44
CA GLU A 114 -29.55 -31.88 -14.03
C GLU A 114 -28.96 -30.54 -14.43
N SER A 115 -27.85 -30.24 -13.83
CA SER A 115 -27.01 -29.10 -14.05
C SER A 115 -26.17 -29.32 -15.32
N PRO A 116 -26.35 -28.59 -16.40
CA PRO A 116 -25.42 -28.66 -17.52
C PRO A 116 -24.43 -27.54 -17.41
N PHE A 117 -23.37 -27.72 -16.64
CA PHE A 117 -22.16 -26.97 -16.89
C PHE A 117 -21.46 -27.62 -18.08
N GLN A 118 -21.69 -27.08 -19.27
CA GLN A 118 -20.96 -27.44 -20.49
C GLN A 118 -19.49 -27.01 -20.36
N LEU A 119 -18.65 -27.88 -19.82
CA LEU A 119 -17.18 -27.86 -19.99
C LEU A 119 -16.77 -28.46 -21.36
N ALA A 120 -17.74 -28.82 -22.21
CA ALA A 120 -17.49 -29.48 -23.48
C ALA A 120 -17.04 -28.55 -24.64
N ALA A 121 -17.28 -27.25 -24.52
CA ALA A 121 -16.92 -26.33 -25.61
C ALA A 121 -15.42 -26.02 -25.71
N PHE A 122 -14.63 -26.24 -24.64
CA PHE A 122 -13.17 -25.98 -24.70
C PHE A 122 -12.32 -27.18 -25.13
N GLN A 123 -12.89 -28.39 -25.16
CA GLN A 123 -12.16 -29.59 -25.65
C GLN A 123 -12.35 -29.84 -27.14
N GLU A 124 -13.44 -29.40 -27.77
CA GLU A 124 -13.60 -29.53 -29.21
C GLU A 124 -12.76 -28.52 -29.99
N ASP A 125 -12.58 -27.29 -29.52
CA ASP A 125 -11.69 -26.31 -30.18
C ASP A 125 -10.20 -26.67 -30.06
N ALA A 126 -9.79 -27.42 -29.03
CA ALA A 126 -8.43 -27.94 -28.92
C ALA A 126 -8.17 -29.14 -29.85
N ALA A 127 -9.18 -29.98 -30.08
CA ALA A 127 -9.04 -31.14 -31.00
C ALA A 127 -9.04 -30.75 -32.50
N HIS A 128 -9.73 -29.67 -32.86
CA HIS A 128 -9.66 -29.13 -34.24
C HIS A 128 -8.43 -28.25 -34.47
N ALA A 129 -7.80 -27.69 -33.45
CA ALA A 129 -6.52 -26.97 -33.56
C ALA A 129 -5.34 -27.92 -33.87
N ASP A 130 -5.39 -29.16 -33.37
CA ASP A 130 -4.32 -30.14 -33.57
C ASP A 130 -4.32 -30.75 -34.99
N GLU A 131 -5.46 -30.81 -35.70
CA GLU A 131 -5.50 -31.32 -37.08
C GLU A 131 -4.98 -30.28 -38.10
N HIS A 132 -5.11 -28.99 -37.83
CA HIS A 132 -4.50 -27.94 -38.69
C HIS A 132 -3.06 -27.60 -38.33
N ALA A 133 -2.56 -28.02 -37.15
CA ALA A 133 -1.17 -27.81 -36.72
C ALA A 133 -0.15 -28.73 -37.39
N ALA A 134 -0.59 -29.78 -38.10
CA ALA A 134 0.31 -30.74 -38.76
C ALA A 134 0.85 -30.26 -40.15
N GLU A 135 0.33 -29.19 -40.70
CA GLU A 135 0.76 -28.64 -42.01
C GLU A 135 1.40 -27.26 -41.98
N ALA A 136 1.45 -26.57 -40.80
CA ALA A 136 2.13 -25.30 -40.69
C ALA A 136 3.51 -25.50 -40.03
N GLY A 137 4.55 -25.50 -40.85
CA GLY A 137 5.94 -25.55 -40.42
C GLY A 137 6.25 -24.43 -39.40
N HIS A 138 6.80 -24.80 -38.21
CA HIS A 138 7.45 -23.95 -37.21
C HIS A 138 6.68 -22.65 -36.82
N ALA A 139 5.47 -22.76 -36.32
CA ALA A 139 4.88 -21.68 -35.54
C ALA A 139 5.70 -21.54 -34.25
N ALA A 140 6.39 -20.43 -34.11
CA ALA A 140 7.06 -20.08 -32.88
C ALA A 140 6.03 -20.06 -31.73
N ASN A 141 6.32 -20.74 -30.64
CA ASN A 141 5.46 -20.72 -29.45
C ASN A 141 5.09 -19.26 -29.13
N PRO A 142 3.81 -18.97 -28.78
CA PRO A 142 3.43 -17.62 -28.42
C PRO A 142 4.30 -17.10 -27.27
N PRO A 143 4.62 -15.80 -27.23
CA PRO A 143 5.45 -15.23 -26.21
C PRO A 143 4.77 -15.42 -24.85
N PRO A 144 5.54 -15.68 -23.77
CA PRO A 144 4.99 -15.87 -22.43
C PRO A 144 4.28 -14.60 -21.96
N THR A 145 3.16 -14.74 -21.27
CA THR A 145 2.38 -13.60 -20.73
C THR A 145 3.07 -12.89 -19.56
N TYR A 146 4.03 -13.52 -18.93
CA TYR A 146 4.85 -12.95 -17.86
C TYR A 146 6.26 -13.54 -17.86
N TYR A 147 7.21 -12.83 -17.23
CA TYR A 147 8.57 -13.28 -16.98
C TYR A 147 8.80 -13.32 -15.48
N PHE A 148 9.22 -14.46 -14.96
CA PHE A 148 9.48 -14.69 -13.55
C PHE A 148 10.89 -15.25 -13.34
N GLY A 149 11.56 -14.81 -12.26
CA GLY A 149 12.88 -15.33 -11.88
C GLY A 149 13.43 -14.67 -10.64
N ASP A 150 14.51 -15.26 -10.12
CA ASP A 150 15.20 -14.82 -8.93
C ASP A 150 16.57 -14.25 -9.28
N TRP A 151 16.88 -13.08 -8.72
CA TRP A 151 18.24 -12.51 -8.77
C TRP A 151 19.12 -13.02 -7.64
N TYR A 152 18.54 -13.23 -6.46
CA TYR A 152 19.29 -13.64 -5.29
C TYR A 152 18.41 -14.41 -4.29
N SER A 153 18.91 -15.55 -3.77
CA SER A 153 18.27 -16.29 -2.70
C SER A 153 18.81 -15.81 -1.36
N LEU A 154 17.91 -15.33 -0.48
CA LEU A 154 18.22 -14.90 0.87
C LEU A 154 18.31 -16.09 1.83
N GLY A 155 17.51 -17.13 1.61
CA GLY A 155 17.48 -18.32 2.43
C GLY A 155 16.40 -19.31 2.02
N GLU A 156 16.60 -20.57 2.40
CA GLU A 156 15.66 -21.65 2.17
C GLU A 156 15.28 -22.30 3.50
N PHE A 157 13.98 -22.42 3.76
CA PHE A 157 13.42 -22.99 4.99
C PHE A 157 12.40 -24.07 4.64
N GLY A 158 12.86 -25.30 4.45
CA GLY A 158 12.06 -26.40 3.93
C GLY A 158 11.62 -26.11 2.49
N ARG A 159 10.30 -25.95 2.26
CA ARG A 159 9.77 -25.60 0.94
C ARG A 159 9.74 -24.08 0.68
N LEU A 160 9.92 -23.25 1.70
CA LEU A 160 9.90 -21.81 1.58
C LEU A 160 11.27 -21.30 1.10
N LYS A 161 11.29 -20.70 -0.08
CA LYS A 161 12.42 -19.94 -0.60
C LYS A 161 12.14 -18.43 -0.43
N LEU A 162 13.01 -17.73 0.29
CA LEU A 162 12.98 -16.27 0.36
C LEU A 162 13.99 -15.71 -0.63
N THR A 163 13.49 -15.05 -1.67
CA THR A 163 14.32 -14.55 -2.78
C THR A 163 14.10 -13.07 -3.04
N ILE A 164 15.11 -12.43 -3.60
CA ILE A 164 14.96 -11.15 -4.30
C ILE A 164 14.78 -11.51 -5.77
N GLY A 165 13.54 -11.43 -6.24
CA GLY A 165 13.15 -11.86 -7.57
C GLY A 165 12.23 -10.87 -8.25
N TYR A 166 11.82 -11.19 -9.45
CA TYR A 166 10.95 -10.35 -10.27
C TYR A 166 9.77 -11.15 -10.82
N TYR A 167 8.66 -10.42 -11.01
CA TYR A 167 7.50 -10.86 -11.79
C TYR A 167 7.12 -9.72 -12.73
N ILE A 168 7.36 -9.90 -14.02
CA ILE A 168 7.23 -8.86 -15.05
C ILE A 168 6.16 -9.26 -16.05
N ASP A 169 5.07 -8.52 -16.08
CA ASP A 169 3.97 -8.61 -17.03
C ASP A 169 3.64 -7.22 -17.59
N ALA A 170 2.61 -7.12 -18.44
CA ALA A 170 2.18 -5.84 -18.99
C ALA A 170 1.80 -4.82 -17.91
N LEU A 171 1.20 -5.26 -16.79
CA LEU A 171 0.87 -4.38 -15.66
C LEU A 171 2.14 -3.83 -15.01
N THR A 172 3.15 -4.68 -14.76
CA THR A 172 4.44 -4.26 -14.18
C THR A 172 5.11 -3.19 -15.04
N VAL A 173 5.22 -3.41 -16.34
CA VAL A 173 5.87 -2.47 -17.26
C VAL A 173 5.09 -1.15 -17.34
N THR A 174 3.77 -1.22 -17.41
CA THR A 174 2.88 -0.04 -17.41
C THR A 174 3.02 0.77 -16.12
N MET A 175 3.02 0.10 -14.98
CA MET A 175 3.20 0.75 -13.67
C MET A 175 4.58 1.38 -13.52
N PHE A 176 5.64 0.75 -14.03
CA PHE A 176 6.98 1.36 -14.04
C PHE A 176 7.00 2.67 -14.85
N CYS A 177 6.43 2.67 -16.06
CA CYS A 177 6.34 3.88 -16.89
C CYS A 177 5.53 4.98 -16.18
N MET A 178 4.37 4.65 -15.65
CA MET A 178 3.48 5.62 -14.97
C MET A 178 4.13 6.19 -13.71
N VAL A 179 4.62 5.33 -12.80
CA VAL A 179 5.19 5.77 -11.52
C VAL A 179 6.44 6.62 -11.74
N THR A 180 7.35 6.20 -12.63
CA THR A 180 8.60 6.94 -12.88
C THR A 180 8.35 8.26 -13.61
N LEU A 181 7.36 8.35 -14.51
CA LEU A 181 6.98 9.60 -15.17
C LEU A 181 6.42 10.60 -14.16
N ILE A 182 5.46 10.18 -13.35
CA ILE A 182 4.84 11.06 -12.35
C ILE A 182 5.87 11.47 -11.30
N ALA A 183 6.70 10.53 -10.83
CA ALA A 183 7.78 10.84 -9.90
C ALA A 183 8.79 11.83 -10.50
N SER A 184 9.11 11.73 -11.79
CA SER A 184 9.97 12.70 -12.49
C SER A 184 9.34 14.10 -12.49
N CYS A 185 8.06 14.22 -12.80
CA CYS A 185 7.31 15.48 -12.73
C CYS A 185 7.33 16.07 -11.31
N VAL A 186 7.09 15.24 -10.29
CA VAL A 186 7.10 15.67 -8.89
C VAL A 186 8.49 16.11 -8.43
N HIS A 187 9.57 15.39 -8.80
CA HIS A 187 10.94 15.77 -8.45
C HIS A 187 11.33 17.09 -9.10
N ILE A 188 10.99 17.29 -10.38
CA ILE A 188 11.26 18.57 -11.08
C ILE A 188 10.46 19.71 -10.41
N TYR A 189 9.18 19.50 -10.14
CA TYR A 189 8.33 20.47 -9.44
C TYR A 189 8.90 20.84 -8.06
N ALA A 190 9.38 19.82 -7.32
CA ALA A 190 9.94 20.00 -5.99
C ALA A 190 11.23 20.85 -5.96
N LEU A 191 12.01 20.92 -7.04
CA LEU A 191 13.16 21.85 -7.13
C LEU A 191 12.73 23.31 -6.93
N GLY A 192 11.56 23.68 -7.48
CA GLY A 192 11.00 25.02 -7.30
C GLY A 192 10.30 25.17 -5.95
N TYR A 193 9.44 24.22 -5.59
CA TYR A 193 8.62 24.28 -4.38
C TYR A 193 9.44 24.30 -3.08
N MET A 194 10.54 23.53 -3.02
CA MET A 194 11.42 23.41 -1.85
C MET A 194 12.59 24.39 -1.88
N HIS A 195 12.57 25.39 -2.76
CA HIS A 195 13.68 26.35 -2.92
C HIS A 195 14.04 27.07 -1.62
N ASP A 196 13.04 27.37 -0.80
CA ASP A 196 13.24 28.08 0.47
C ASP A 196 14.07 27.27 1.47
N GLU A 197 14.04 25.93 1.37
CA GLU A 197 14.89 25.03 2.18
C GLU A 197 16.39 25.08 1.80
N LEU A 198 16.77 25.82 0.78
CA LEU A 198 18.18 26.13 0.45
C LEU A 198 18.74 27.28 1.28
N HIS A 199 17.91 28.08 1.94
CA HIS A 199 18.35 29.17 2.79
C HIS A 199 18.80 28.67 4.16
N ASP A 200 19.88 29.21 4.67
CA ASP A 200 20.40 28.92 6.01
C ASP A 200 20.65 30.26 6.72
N PRO A 201 19.90 30.61 7.78
CA PRO A 201 18.85 29.89 8.43
C PRO A 201 17.50 29.90 7.67
N TYR A 202 16.77 28.77 7.70
CA TYR A 202 15.37 28.68 7.29
C TYR A 202 14.47 29.20 8.42
N HIS A 203 13.50 30.03 8.08
CA HIS A 203 12.55 30.61 9.02
C HIS A 203 11.21 29.87 8.95
N ASP A 204 10.83 29.15 10.00
CA ASP A 204 9.51 28.54 10.08
C ASP A 204 8.53 29.51 10.75
N HIS A 205 7.58 30.05 9.98
CA HIS A 205 6.62 31.04 10.45
C HIS A 205 5.48 30.44 11.30
N GLU A 206 5.32 29.11 11.29
CA GLU A 206 4.23 28.43 12.03
C GLU A 206 4.69 27.97 13.43
N VAL A 207 6.01 27.85 13.66
CA VAL A 207 6.53 27.37 14.95
C VAL A 207 7.12 28.54 15.72
N ILE A 208 6.60 28.76 16.93
CA ILE A 208 7.10 29.77 17.87
C ILE A 208 7.81 29.06 19.02
N VAL A 209 9.09 29.36 19.20
CA VAL A 209 9.92 28.85 20.30
C VAL A 209 10.43 30.04 21.09
N HIS A 210 10.13 30.09 22.39
CA HIS A 210 10.50 31.20 23.30
C HIS A 210 10.09 32.61 22.79
N GLY A 211 8.94 32.70 22.09
CA GLY A 211 8.40 33.96 21.57
C GLY A 211 8.97 34.44 20.23
N HIS A 212 9.86 33.64 19.60
CA HIS A 212 10.43 33.91 18.29
C HIS A 212 10.09 32.77 17.30
N HIS A 213 10.00 33.10 16.01
CA HIS A 213 9.87 32.07 14.98
C HIS A 213 11.10 31.15 14.99
N LEU A 214 10.85 29.87 14.74
CA LEU A 214 11.92 28.87 14.73
C LEU A 214 12.89 29.11 13.58
N HIS A 215 14.18 29.20 13.91
CA HIS A 215 15.28 29.26 12.95
C HIS A 215 16.01 27.91 12.94
N ARG A 216 16.18 27.32 11.79
CA ARG A 216 16.89 26.05 11.63
C ARG A 216 17.69 26.00 10.32
N PRO A 217 18.66 25.10 10.20
CA PRO A 217 19.30 24.82 8.91
C PRO A 217 18.31 24.28 7.88
N GLY A 218 18.46 24.67 6.63
CA GLY A 218 17.68 24.13 5.54
C GLY A 218 17.88 22.63 5.32
N ARG A 219 16.85 21.93 4.87
CA ARG A 219 16.80 20.46 4.74
C ARG A 219 16.56 19.99 3.31
N PHE A 220 16.87 20.81 2.32
CA PHE A 220 16.64 20.52 0.91
C PHE A 220 17.15 19.14 0.49
N HIS A 221 18.40 18.80 0.84
CA HIS A 221 18.99 17.49 0.52
C HIS A 221 18.25 16.33 1.17
N ARG A 222 17.73 16.46 2.42
CA ARG A 222 16.97 15.42 3.10
C ARG A 222 15.64 15.14 2.43
N PHE A 223 14.99 16.18 1.91
CA PHE A 223 13.75 16.02 1.17
C PHE A 223 13.93 15.10 -0.03
N PHE A 224 14.92 15.37 -0.89
CA PHE A 224 15.20 14.55 -2.07
C PHE A 224 15.74 13.17 -1.72
N GLN A 225 16.47 13.04 -0.60
CA GLN A 225 16.87 11.74 -0.05
C GLN A 225 15.65 10.86 0.24
N TYR A 226 14.70 11.36 1.00
CA TYR A 226 13.48 10.59 1.35
C TYR A 226 12.61 10.30 0.12
N LEU A 227 12.53 11.24 -0.80
CA LEU A 227 11.76 11.09 -2.03
C LEU A 227 12.34 9.99 -2.94
N SER A 228 13.68 9.91 -3.05
CA SER A 228 14.37 8.85 -3.80
C SER A 228 14.16 7.47 -3.16
N LEU A 229 14.28 7.35 -1.84
CA LEU A 229 14.02 6.09 -1.13
C LEU A 229 12.56 5.65 -1.31
N PHE A 230 11.64 6.59 -1.28
CA PHE A 230 10.21 6.31 -1.48
C PHE A 230 9.93 5.77 -2.90
N CYS A 231 10.54 6.36 -3.94
CA CYS A 231 10.42 5.85 -5.32
C CYS A 231 11.00 4.45 -5.46
N PHE A 232 12.19 4.19 -4.89
CA PHE A 232 12.78 2.85 -4.84
C PHE A 232 11.83 1.84 -4.20
N SER A 233 11.22 2.21 -3.07
CA SER A 233 10.32 1.33 -2.33
C SER A 233 9.07 0.98 -3.14
N MET A 234 8.47 1.96 -3.82
CA MET A 234 7.28 1.74 -4.64
C MET A 234 7.58 0.85 -5.85
N LEU A 235 8.68 1.13 -6.56
CA LEU A 235 9.10 0.29 -7.70
C LEU A 235 9.45 -1.14 -7.24
N GLY A 236 9.96 -1.29 -6.00
CA GLY A 236 10.19 -2.60 -5.38
C GLY A 236 8.91 -3.41 -5.15
N ILE A 237 7.79 -2.77 -4.77
CA ILE A 237 6.48 -3.44 -4.70
C ILE A 237 6.04 -3.93 -6.09
N VAL A 238 6.22 -3.09 -7.11
CA VAL A 238 5.73 -3.37 -8.47
C VAL A 238 6.51 -4.51 -9.13
N ILE A 239 7.84 -4.60 -8.91
CA ILE A 239 8.70 -5.62 -9.56
C ILE A 239 8.76 -6.93 -8.77
N ALA A 240 8.29 -6.95 -7.51
CA ALA A 240 8.45 -8.08 -6.62
C ALA A 240 7.99 -9.40 -7.22
N GLY A 241 8.83 -10.43 -7.17
CA GLY A 241 8.53 -11.78 -7.63
C GLY A 241 7.80 -12.65 -6.61
N ASN A 242 7.72 -12.21 -5.35
CA ASN A 242 7.09 -12.98 -4.28
C ASN A 242 6.45 -12.09 -3.21
N VAL A 243 5.54 -12.69 -2.42
CA VAL A 243 4.76 -11.99 -1.39
C VAL A 243 5.64 -11.41 -0.29
N ALA A 244 6.71 -12.11 0.11
CA ALA A 244 7.62 -11.64 1.15
C ALA A 244 8.36 -10.37 0.71
N MET A 245 8.83 -10.32 -0.53
CA MET A 245 9.46 -9.13 -1.12
C MET A 245 8.45 -7.96 -1.20
N VAL A 246 7.19 -8.22 -1.61
CA VAL A 246 6.12 -7.22 -1.56
C VAL A 246 6.00 -6.66 -0.15
N PHE A 247 5.93 -7.52 0.88
CA PHE A 247 5.76 -7.08 2.27
C PHE A 247 6.93 -6.22 2.76
N VAL A 248 8.18 -6.59 2.44
CA VAL A 248 9.37 -5.78 2.80
C VAL A 248 9.29 -4.37 2.20
N PHE A 249 8.96 -4.25 0.91
CA PHE A 249 8.81 -2.94 0.27
C PHE A 249 7.55 -2.20 0.70
N TRP A 250 6.49 -2.93 1.05
CA TRP A 250 5.27 -2.39 1.66
C TRP A 250 5.55 -1.66 2.97
N GLU A 251 6.36 -2.27 3.81
CA GLU A 251 6.84 -1.69 5.05
C GLU A 251 7.74 -0.48 4.82
N LEU A 252 8.64 -0.58 3.85
CA LEU A 252 9.57 0.49 3.50
C LEU A 252 8.83 1.73 2.97
N VAL A 253 7.79 1.56 2.13
CA VAL A 253 6.90 2.66 1.71
C VAL A 253 6.24 3.30 2.93
N GLY A 254 5.82 2.51 3.93
CA GLY A 254 5.26 3.02 5.19
C GLY A 254 6.23 3.91 5.95
N ILE A 255 7.48 3.48 6.11
CA ILE A 255 8.53 4.26 6.79
C ILE A 255 8.88 5.52 6.00
N CYS A 256 8.98 5.44 4.67
CA CYS A 256 9.24 6.60 3.83
C CYS A 256 8.13 7.65 3.93
N SER A 257 6.86 7.20 3.98
CA SER A 257 5.73 8.11 4.18
C SER A 257 5.78 8.80 5.54
N TYR A 258 6.18 8.09 6.60
CA TYR A 258 6.39 8.67 7.93
C TYR A 258 7.41 9.83 7.89
N PHE A 259 8.57 9.64 7.24
CA PHE A 259 9.58 10.68 7.10
C PHE A 259 9.11 11.86 6.26
N LEU A 260 8.35 11.61 5.22
CA LEU A 260 7.87 12.64 4.29
C LEU A 260 6.69 13.44 4.86
N ILE A 261 5.74 12.79 5.55
CA ILE A 261 4.63 13.47 6.23
C ILE A 261 5.16 14.29 7.41
N GLY A 262 6.09 13.70 8.18
CA GLY A 262 6.74 14.35 9.31
C GLY A 262 7.96 15.20 8.92
N PHE A 263 8.06 15.69 7.69
CA PHE A 263 9.21 16.48 7.25
C PHE A 263 9.44 17.74 8.11
N TYR A 264 8.34 18.39 8.48
CA TYR A 264 8.32 19.52 9.41
C TYR A 264 8.03 19.06 10.85
N PHE A 265 8.83 18.12 11.36
CA PHE A 265 8.59 17.45 12.63
C PHE A 265 8.58 18.36 13.86
N GLU A 266 9.07 19.59 13.77
CA GLU A 266 8.95 20.61 14.81
C GLU A 266 7.52 21.10 14.99
N ARG A 267 6.69 20.98 13.95
CA ARG A 267 5.26 21.23 14.03
C ARG A 267 4.59 20.03 14.69
N HIS A 268 3.96 20.26 15.82
CA HIS A 268 3.27 19.19 16.55
C HIS A 268 2.21 18.48 15.69
N SER A 269 1.51 19.23 14.81
CA SER A 269 0.55 18.69 13.87
C SER A 269 1.21 17.69 12.92
N ALA A 270 2.36 18.02 12.33
CA ALA A 270 3.07 17.17 11.37
C ALA A 270 3.63 15.90 12.03
N SER A 271 4.23 16.01 13.22
CA SER A 271 4.72 14.81 13.93
C SER A 271 3.59 13.90 14.38
N THR A 272 2.45 14.45 14.83
CA THR A 272 1.26 13.67 15.18
C THR A 272 0.64 13.00 13.96
N ALA A 273 0.56 13.71 12.82
CA ALA A 273 0.05 13.17 11.57
C ALA A 273 0.92 12.00 11.04
N ALA A 274 2.26 12.15 11.12
CA ALA A 274 3.19 11.08 10.74
C ALA A 274 3.01 9.84 11.63
N ASN A 275 2.94 10.01 12.94
CA ASN A 275 2.69 8.91 13.89
C ASN A 275 1.34 8.23 13.60
N LYS A 276 0.27 9.02 13.40
CA LYS A 276 -1.06 8.50 13.05
C LYS A 276 -1.01 7.68 11.77
N ALA A 277 -0.41 8.21 10.69
CA ALA A 277 -0.27 7.52 9.42
C ALA A 277 0.50 6.20 9.59
N PHE A 278 1.60 6.20 10.33
CA PHE A 278 2.39 4.99 10.56
C PHE A 278 1.60 3.93 11.33
N ILE A 279 1.00 4.28 12.48
CA ILE A 279 0.31 3.32 13.35
C ILE A 279 -0.93 2.75 12.67
N VAL A 280 -1.75 3.60 12.02
CA VAL A 280 -2.98 3.15 11.34
C VAL A 280 -2.66 2.16 10.22
N ASN A 281 -1.59 2.41 9.46
CA ASN A 281 -1.15 1.47 8.43
C ASN A 281 -0.71 0.12 9.02
N ARG A 282 -0.03 0.10 10.19
CA ARG A 282 0.39 -1.15 10.86
C ARG A 282 -0.78 -2.05 11.22
N VAL A 283 -1.93 -1.49 11.56
CA VAL A 283 -3.13 -2.30 11.82
C VAL A 283 -3.54 -3.10 10.57
N GLY A 284 -3.50 -2.47 9.40
CA GLY A 284 -3.75 -3.16 8.13
C GLY A 284 -2.67 -4.21 7.80
N ASP A 285 -1.40 -3.86 8.01
CA ASP A 285 -0.25 -4.72 7.71
C ASP A 285 -0.25 -6.00 8.57
N PHE A 286 -0.77 -5.94 9.80
CA PHE A 286 -0.96 -7.12 10.65
C PHE A 286 -1.99 -8.11 10.01
N GLY A 287 -3.10 -7.59 9.46
CA GLY A 287 -4.04 -8.43 8.72
C GLY A 287 -3.40 -9.08 7.49
N MET A 288 -2.55 -8.33 6.77
CA MET A 288 -1.81 -8.85 5.61
C MET A 288 -0.88 -10.02 6.00
N LEU A 289 -0.20 -9.94 7.15
CA LEU A 289 0.61 -11.05 7.67
C LEU A 289 -0.23 -12.31 7.90
N ILE A 290 -1.43 -12.19 8.46
CA ILE A 290 -2.34 -13.32 8.65
C ILE A 290 -2.70 -13.94 7.29
N GLY A 291 -3.03 -13.10 6.28
CA GLY A 291 -3.33 -13.56 4.93
C GLY A 291 -2.15 -14.29 4.28
N MET A 292 -0.94 -13.75 4.41
CA MET A 292 0.29 -14.38 3.93
C MET A 292 0.54 -15.75 4.60
N MET A 293 0.34 -15.84 5.92
CA MET A 293 0.49 -17.11 6.66
C MET A 293 -0.52 -18.15 6.19
N ALA A 294 -1.76 -17.74 5.92
CA ALA A 294 -2.79 -18.65 5.40
C ALA A 294 -2.43 -19.19 4.01
N LEU A 295 -1.93 -18.34 3.11
CA LEU A 295 -1.45 -18.78 1.79
C LEU A 295 -0.26 -19.72 1.93
N TRP A 296 0.74 -19.37 2.72
CA TRP A 296 1.93 -20.20 2.89
C TRP A 296 1.61 -21.57 3.50
N ALA A 297 0.74 -21.61 4.49
CA ALA A 297 0.35 -22.87 5.13
C ALA A 297 -0.25 -23.88 4.14
N SER A 298 -0.93 -23.40 3.09
CA SER A 298 -1.58 -24.23 2.08
C SER A 298 -0.68 -24.50 0.87
N LEU A 299 -0.05 -23.45 0.32
CA LEU A 299 0.67 -23.54 -0.95
C LEU A 299 2.16 -23.84 -0.78
N GLY A 300 2.73 -23.60 0.40
CA GLY A 300 4.13 -23.85 0.71
C GLY A 300 5.14 -22.94 0.01
N THR A 301 4.68 -21.96 -0.78
CA THR A 301 5.50 -21.01 -1.52
C THR A 301 4.98 -19.58 -1.38
N PHE A 302 5.88 -18.60 -1.59
CA PHE A 302 5.54 -17.20 -1.75
C PHE A 302 5.75 -16.68 -3.17
N ALA A 303 6.31 -17.50 -4.08
CA ALA A 303 6.57 -17.13 -5.46
C ALA A 303 5.26 -16.88 -6.24
N PHE A 304 5.19 -15.79 -7.01
CA PHE A 304 4.00 -15.48 -7.81
C PHE A 304 3.89 -16.37 -9.04
N GLY A 305 4.97 -16.49 -9.79
CA GLY A 305 5.03 -17.22 -11.03
C GLY A 305 5.66 -18.59 -10.90
N ASP A 306 5.46 -19.39 -11.93
CA ASP A 306 6.04 -20.70 -12.09
C ASP A 306 7.52 -20.61 -12.45
N LYS A 307 8.30 -21.63 -12.14
CA LYS A 307 9.69 -21.71 -12.58
C LYS A 307 9.81 -21.67 -14.09
N GLN A 308 10.59 -20.74 -14.59
CA GLN A 308 10.82 -20.56 -16.03
C GLN A 308 12.27 -20.88 -16.40
N ASP A 309 12.45 -21.26 -17.66
CA ASP A 309 13.77 -21.44 -18.29
C ASP A 309 14.36 -20.10 -18.75
N ALA A 310 15.56 -20.13 -19.35
CA ALA A 310 16.24 -18.95 -19.87
C ALA A 310 15.49 -18.23 -21.01
N LYS A 311 14.49 -18.89 -21.61
CA LYS A 311 13.64 -18.31 -22.65
C LYS A 311 12.31 -17.76 -22.12
N GLY A 312 12.02 -17.93 -20.82
CA GLY A 312 10.77 -17.53 -20.19
C GLY A 312 9.65 -18.57 -20.32
N GLN A 313 9.96 -19.82 -20.74
CA GLN A 313 8.98 -20.89 -20.81
C GLN A 313 8.89 -21.62 -19.47
N THR A 314 7.68 -22.00 -19.06
CA THR A 314 7.44 -22.77 -17.83
C THR A 314 8.11 -24.11 -17.89
N VAL A 315 8.89 -24.48 -16.87
CA VAL A 315 9.58 -25.76 -16.79
C VAL A 315 8.60 -26.83 -16.33
N LEU A 316 8.39 -27.83 -17.17
CA LEU A 316 7.55 -28.99 -16.87
C LEU A 316 8.39 -30.17 -16.38
N THR A 317 7.81 -31.02 -15.53
CA THR A 317 8.36 -32.31 -15.13
C THR A 317 8.21 -33.34 -16.26
N GLU A 318 8.84 -34.51 -16.12
CA GLU A 318 8.69 -35.62 -17.07
C GLU A 318 7.22 -36.09 -17.21
N SER A 319 6.39 -35.83 -16.20
CA SER A 319 4.96 -36.12 -16.21
C SER A 319 4.08 -35.04 -16.84
N GLY A 320 4.67 -33.93 -17.32
CA GLY A 320 3.93 -32.79 -17.88
C GLY A 320 3.39 -31.79 -16.84
N ALA A 321 3.60 -32.02 -15.54
CA ALA A 321 3.21 -31.06 -14.50
C ALA A 321 4.23 -29.93 -14.35
N ILE A 322 3.80 -28.78 -13.80
CA ILE A 322 4.72 -27.65 -13.51
C ILE A 322 5.72 -28.06 -12.44
N ALA A 323 7.02 -27.88 -12.72
CA ALA A 323 8.09 -28.35 -11.83
C ALA A 323 8.11 -27.65 -10.45
N GLU A 324 7.96 -26.35 -10.43
CA GLU A 324 7.80 -25.54 -9.20
C GLU A 324 6.68 -24.52 -9.45
N PRO A 325 5.42 -24.85 -9.08
CA PRO A 325 4.28 -23.99 -9.36
C PRO A 325 4.27 -22.78 -8.40
N GLY A 326 3.98 -21.59 -8.97
CA GLY A 326 3.77 -20.37 -8.22
C GLY A 326 2.39 -20.31 -7.55
N ILE A 327 2.13 -19.22 -6.82
CA ILE A 327 0.83 -19.00 -6.17
C ILE A 327 -0.30 -18.93 -7.22
N PHE A 328 -0.08 -18.21 -8.34
CA PHE A 328 -1.15 -17.93 -9.28
C PHE A 328 -1.58 -19.16 -10.09
N SER A 329 -0.68 -20.07 -10.39
CA SER A 329 -1.01 -21.34 -11.08
C SER A 329 -1.66 -22.38 -10.16
N GLN A 330 -1.45 -22.28 -8.83
CA GLN A 330 -2.07 -23.16 -7.85
C GLN A 330 -3.48 -22.69 -7.43
N LEU A 331 -3.83 -21.43 -7.71
CA LEU A 331 -5.15 -20.88 -7.45
C LEU A 331 -6.02 -20.98 -8.71
N ARG A 332 -7.32 -21.22 -8.53
CA ARG A 332 -8.31 -21.31 -9.62
C ARG A 332 -8.01 -22.37 -10.68
N THR A 333 -7.40 -23.48 -10.29
CA THR A 333 -7.29 -24.66 -11.15
C THR A 333 -8.64 -25.34 -11.29
N ALA A 334 -8.83 -26.12 -12.36
CA ALA A 334 -10.04 -26.93 -12.57
C ALA A 334 -10.31 -27.89 -11.39
N GLU A 335 -9.25 -28.39 -10.76
CA GLU A 335 -9.32 -29.30 -9.61
C GLU A 335 -9.63 -28.58 -8.29
N ASN A 336 -9.07 -27.39 -8.05
CA ASN A 336 -9.13 -26.70 -6.77
C ASN A 336 -10.24 -25.62 -6.70
N GLY A 337 -10.69 -25.08 -7.83
CA GLY A 337 -11.67 -24.01 -7.89
C GLY A 337 -11.31 -22.83 -6.99
N PHE A 338 -12.21 -22.39 -6.09
CA PHE A 338 -11.98 -21.35 -5.09
C PHE A 338 -11.62 -21.94 -3.71
N ARG A 339 -10.71 -22.91 -3.65
CA ARG A 339 -10.34 -23.60 -2.41
C ARG A 339 -8.82 -23.63 -2.26
N LEU A 340 -8.36 -23.53 -1.02
CA LEU A 340 -7.00 -23.88 -0.63
C LEU A 340 -7.02 -25.26 0.02
N VAL A 341 -5.99 -26.06 -0.23
CA VAL A 341 -5.85 -27.35 0.46
C VAL A 341 -5.49 -27.07 1.92
N PRO A 342 -6.36 -27.40 2.89
CA PRO A 342 -6.04 -27.15 4.28
C PRO A 342 -4.88 -28.05 4.73
N PRO A 343 -3.97 -27.56 5.60
CA PRO A 343 -2.93 -28.39 6.19
C PRO A 343 -3.53 -29.60 6.93
N ALA A 344 -2.86 -30.75 6.86
CA ALA A 344 -3.34 -31.96 7.51
C ALA A 344 -3.61 -31.82 9.02
N SER A 345 -2.98 -30.84 9.69
CA SER A 345 -3.23 -30.49 11.09
C SER A 345 -4.57 -29.78 11.35
N MET A 346 -5.21 -29.20 10.33
CA MET A 346 -6.51 -28.52 10.44
C MET A 346 -7.69 -29.46 10.15
N ILE A 347 -7.43 -30.65 9.62
CA ILE A 347 -8.45 -31.65 9.36
C ILE A 347 -8.68 -32.43 10.66
N ALA A 348 -9.89 -32.40 11.19
CA ALA A 348 -10.25 -33.10 12.42
C ALA A 348 -9.96 -34.60 12.29
N GLU A 349 -9.41 -35.18 13.36
CA GLU A 349 -9.00 -36.62 13.37
C GLU A 349 -10.21 -37.56 13.18
N GLU A 350 -11.43 -37.11 13.56
CA GLU A 350 -12.69 -37.81 13.31
C GLU A 350 -13.03 -37.93 11.83
N THR A 351 -12.66 -36.94 11.00
CA THR A 351 -12.93 -36.95 9.55
C THR A 351 -11.97 -37.89 8.81
N ARG A 352 -10.79 -38.18 9.39
CA ARG A 352 -9.81 -39.13 8.83
C ARG A 352 -10.20 -40.59 8.95
N GLN A 353 -11.15 -40.93 9.83
CA GLN A 353 -11.51 -42.34 10.14
C GLN A 353 -12.77 -42.82 9.43
N GLN A 354 -13.47 -41.98 8.68
CA GLN A 354 -14.66 -42.41 7.94
C GLN A 354 -14.35 -42.72 6.46
N PRO A 355 -14.74 -43.86 5.94
CA PRO A 355 -14.45 -44.27 4.56
C PRO A 355 -15.39 -43.66 3.51
N ALA A 356 -16.05 -42.57 3.81
CA ALA A 356 -16.93 -41.90 2.87
C ALA A 356 -16.18 -40.72 2.20
N ILE A 357 -15.57 -40.98 1.08
CA ILE A 357 -14.83 -40.03 0.21
C ILE A 357 -15.66 -38.76 -0.06
N GLU A 358 -16.99 -38.85 -0.18
CA GLU A 358 -17.87 -37.70 -0.45
C GLU A 358 -18.07 -36.74 0.73
N ALA A 359 -18.05 -37.19 1.98
CA ALA A 359 -18.23 -36.36 3.16
C ALA A 359 -16.89 -35.65 3.58
N GLU A 360 -15.78 -36.32 3.34
CA GLU A 360 -14.44 -35.81 3.58
C GLU A 360 -14.11 -34.69 2.58
N ASP A 361 -14.49 -34.84 1.32
CA ASP A 361 -14.34 -33.80 0.28
C ASP A 361 -15.23 -32.58 0.56
N ALA A 362 -16.44 -32.75 1.07
CA ALA A 362 -17.32 -31.63 1.40
C ALA A 362 -16.85 -30.85 2.62
N ALA A 363 -16.36 -31.51 3.67
CA ALA A 363 -15.84 -30.86 4.86
C ALA A 363 -14.49 -30.18 4.59
N ALA A 364 -13.58 -30.87 3.90
CA ALA A 364 -12.31 -30.32 3.44
C ALA A 364 -12.53 -29.14 2.48
N GLY A 365 -13.54 -29.23 1.60
CA GLY A 365 -13.93 -28.19 0.69
C GLY A 365 -14.37 -26.89 1.38
N LYS A 366 -15.21 -26.99 2.42
CA LYS A 366 -15.63 -25.81 3.21
C LYS A 366 -14.46 -25.22 3.99
N ALA A 367 -13.60 -26.01 4.62
CA ALA A 367 -12.42 -25.55 5.33
C ALA A 367 -11.43 -24.85 4.39
N GLY A 368 -11.20 -25.41 3.20
CA GLY A 368 -10.33 -24.81 2.19
C GLY A 368 -10.86 -23.49 1.66
N HIS A 369 -12.19 -23.36 1.50
CA HIS A 369 -12.82 -22.10 1.09
C HIS A 369 -12.69 -21.02 2.18
N TRP A 370 -12.94 -21.36 3.45
CA TRP A 370 -12.74 -20.45 4.58
C TRP A 370 -11.28 -20.00 4.68
N LEU A 371 -10.32 -20.88 4.43
CA LEU A 371 -8.90 -20.55 4.45
C LEU A 371 -8.55 -19.57 3.33
N LEU A 372 -9.11 -19.75 2.11
CA LEU A 372 -8.93 -18.81 1.02
C LEU A 372 -9.59 -17.46 1.32
N LEU A 373 -10.78 -17.43 1.93
CA LEU A 373 -11.45 -16.21 2.36
C LEU A 373 -10.60 -15.45 3.38
N ILE A 374 -10.04 -16.15 4.40
CA ILE A 374 -9.15 -15.56 5.40
C ILE A 374 -7.88 -15.02 4.72
N ALA A 375 -7.29 -15.76 3.79
CA ALA A 375 -6.12 -15.32 3.04
C ALA A 375 -6.41 -14.05 2.24
N GLY A 376 -7.50 -14.04 1.48
CA GLY A 376 -7.92 -12.90 0.67
C GLY A 376 -8.24 -11.67 1.52
N VAL A 377 -9.13 -11.79 2.52
CA VAL A 377 -9.48 -10.68 3.40
C VAL A 377 -8.26 -10.19 4.19
N GLY A 378 -7.37 -11.09 4.63
CA GLY A 378 -6.14 -10.72 5.31
C GLY A 378 -5.24 -9.85 4.43
N ILE A 379 -4.97 -10.26 3.18
CA ILE A 379 -4.21 -9.45 2.22
C ILE A 379 -4.90 -8.11 1.98
N PHE A 380 -6.23 -8.12 1.82
CA PHE A 380 -7.02 -6.89 1.64
C PHE A 380 -6.92 -5.94 2.85
N CYS A 381 -6.77 -6.44 4.08
CA CYS A 381 -6.54 -5.58 5.25
C CYS A 381 -5.30 -4.69 5.09
N GLY A 382 -4.19 -5.21 4.54
CA GLY A 382 -3.03 -4.40 4.18
C GLY A 382 -3.38 -3.30 3.16
N CYS A 383 -4.19 -3.66 2.15
CA CYS A 383 -4.68 -2.71 1.16
C CYS A 383 -5.59 -1.63 1.77
N VAL A 384 -6.45 -1.99 2.74
CA VAL A 384 -7.30 -1.06 3.50
C VAL A 384 -6.45 0.00 4.21
N GLY A 385 -5.33 -0.40 4.82
CA GLY A 385 -4.38 0.52 5.48
C GLY A 385 -3.79 1.50 4.48
N LYS A 386 -3.04 1.02 3.48
CA LYS A 386 -2.29 1.88 2.54
C LYS A 386 -3.20 2.71 1.63
N SER A 387 -4.30 2.16 1.14
CA SER A 387 -5.25 2.89 0.29
C SER A 387 -6.30 3.67 1.07
N ALA A 388 -6.11 3.85 2.37
CA ALA A 388 -6.98 4.64 3.23
C ALA A 388 -8.47 4.29 3.06
N GLN A 389 -8.79 2.99 3.04
CA GLN A 389 -10.16 2.52 2.98
C GLN A 389 -10.79 2.52 4.38
N PHE A 390 -12.11 2.58 4.44
CA PHE A 390 -12.84 2.38 5.69
C PHE A 390 -12.47 1.02 6.32
N PRO A 391 -12.23 0.93 7.63
CA PRO A 391 -12.23 1.99 8.64
C PRO A 391 -10.89 2.75 8.79
N LEU A 392 -9.83 2.38 8.10
CA LEU A 392 -8.47 2.92 8.29
C LEU A 392 -8.18 4.22 7.48
N HIS A 393 -9.21 4.95 7.03
CA HIS A 393 -9.08 6.13 6.16
C HIS A 393 -8.57 7.41 6.86
N VAL A 394 -8.61 7.45 8.19
CA VAL A 394 -8.44 8.68 9.00
C VAL A 394 -7.06 9.32 8.94
N TRP A 395 -6.04 8.60 8.50
CA TRP A 395 -4.66 9.10 8.44
C TRP A 395 -4.40 9.99 7.22
N LEU A 396 -5.07 9.72 6.09
CA LEU A 396 -4.72 10.34 4.81
C LEU A 396 -5.01 11.85 4.76
N PRO A 397 -6.14 12.38 5.30
CA PRO A 397 -6.37 13.82 5.34
C PRO A 397 -5.40 14.57 6.27
N ASP A 398 -4.90 13.93 7.32
CA ASP A 398 -3.93 14.53 8.22
C ASP A 398 -2.51 14.48 7.64
N ALA A 399 -2.22 13.56 6.72
CA ALA A 399 -0.97 13.51 5.96
C ALA A 399 -0.71 14.77 5.11
N MET A 400 -1.70 15.67 4.98
CA MET A 400 -1.57 16.96 4.30
C MET A 400 -0.65 17.96 5.04
N GLU A 401 -0.20 17.67 6.24
CA GLU A 401 0.81 18.44 6.97
C GLU A 401 2.20 18.39 6.30
N GLY A 402 2.48 17.38 5.51
CA GLY A 402 3.71 17.28 4.72
C GLY A 402 3.78 18.28 3.55
N PRO A 403 4.98 18.49 2.97
CA PRO A 403 5.14 19.33 1.79
C PRO A 403 4.27 18.88 0.62
N THR A 404 3.70 19.79 -0.16
CA THR A 404 2.74 19.45 -1.22
C THR A 404 3.28 18.52 -2.31
N PRO A 405 4.57 18.56 -2.73
CA PRO A 405 5.11 17.54 -3.64
C PRO A 405 4.99 16.11 -3.10
N VAL A 406 5.10 15.94 -1.76
CA VAL A 406 4.86 14.65 -1.11
C VAL A 406 3.40 14.23 -1.29
N SER A 407 2.47 15.16 -1.03
CA SER A 407 1.04 14.88 -1.23
C SER A 407 0.74 14.49 -2.67
N ALA A 408 1.36 15.16 -3.66
CA ALA A 408 1.21 14.80 -5.06
C ALA A 408 1.70 13.38 -5.38
N LEU A 409 2.80 12.93 -4.80
CA LEU A 409 3.36 11.60 -5.05
C LEU A 409 2.63 10.51 -4.28
N VAL A 410 2.48 10.68 -2.95
CA VAL A 410 1.89 9.68 -2.03
C VAL A 410 0.44 9.38 -2.39
N HIS A 411 -0.35 10.42 -2.76
CA HIS A 411 -1.80 10.33 -2.92
C HIS A 411 -2.26 10.12 -4.36
N SER A 412 -1.34 9.99 -5.33
CA SER A 412 -1.71 9.77 -6.73
C SER A 412 -1.25 8.42 -7.28
N ALA A 413 0.07 8.19 -7.36
CA ALA A 413 0.66 7.12 -8.15
C ALA A 413 1.42 6.07 -7.31
N THR A 414 1.54 6.26 -5.98
CA THR A 414 2.44 5.45 -5.17
C THR A 414 1.73 4.80 -3.97
N MET A 415 1.93 5.28 -2.75
CA MET A 415 1.48 4.58 -1.54
C MET A 415 0.01 4.18 -1.55
N VAL A 416 -0.90 5.12 -1.87
CA VAL A 416 -2.34 4.81 -1.89
C VAL A 416 -2.74 3.97 -3.11
N ALA A 417 -2.01 4.11 -4.20
CA ALA A 417 -2.16 3.28 -5.40
C ALA A 417 -1.66 1.85 -5.17
N ALA A 418 -0.66 1.65 -4.28
CA ALA A 418 -0.09 0.33 -3.99
C ALA A 418 -1.14 -0.65 -3.47
N GLY A 419 -2.12 -0.22 -2.66
CA GLY A 419 -3.17 -1.12 -2.18
C GLY A 419 -4.13 -1.54 -3.29
N VAL A 420 -4.51 -0.64 -4.21
CA VAL A 420 -5.34 -0.99 -5.38
C VAL A 420 -4.56 -1.91 -6.33
N TYR A 421 -3.29 -1.57 -6.59
CA TYR A 421 -2.38 -2.43 -7.36
C TYR A 421 -2.28 -3.83 -6.75
N LEU A 422 -2.15 -3.93 -5.43
CA LEU A 422 -2.03 -5.22 -4.74
C LEU A 422 -3.30 -6.04 -4.85
N VAL A 423 -4.50 -5.42 -4.75
CA VAL A 423 -5.77 -6.12 -5.01
C VAL A 423 -5.81 -6.64 -6.45
N GLY A 424 -5.40 -5.83 -7.43
CA GLY A 424 -5.30 -6.28 -8.82
C GLY A 424 -4.30 -7.43 -9.02
N ARG A 425 -3.12 -7.36 -8.36
CA ARG A 425 -2.07 -8.39 -8.45
C ARG A 425 -2.48 -9.71 -7.80
N PHE A 426 -3.11 -9.65 -6.63
CA PHE A 426 -3.60 -10.80 -5.88
C PHE A 426 -5.02 -11.23 -6.26
N TYR A 427 -5.57 -10.70 -7.34
CA TYR A 427 -6.94 -10.97 -7.74
C TYR A 427 -7.31 -12.46 -7.79
N PRO A 428 -6.43 -13.38 -8.26
CA PRO A 428 -6.71 -14.82 -8.21
C PRO A 428 -6.99 -15.39 -6.81
N ALA A 429 -6.45 -14.75 -5.76
CA ALA A 429 -6.63 -15.19 -4.37
C ALA A 429 -7.96 -14.72 -3.75
N PHE A 430 -8.75 -13.88 -4.43
CA PHE A 430 -10.03 -13.41 -3.91
C PHE A 430 -11.19 -14.26 -4.42
N CYS A 431 -11.82 -15.00 -3.51
CA CYS A 431 -13.10 -15.65 -3.79
C CYS A 431 -14.24 -14.60 -3.90
N PRO A 432 -15.41 -14.95 -4.48
CA PRO A 432 -16.53 -14.03 -4.64
C PRO A 432 -16.94 -13.29 -3.36
N GLU A 433 -16.93 -13.98 -2.22
CA GLU A 433 -17.26 -13.38 -0.91
C GLU A 433 -16.20 -12.37 -0.47
N ALA A 434 -14.91 -12.63 -0.73
CA ALA A 434 -13.85 -11.67 -0.47
C ALA A 434 -13.99 -10.43 -1.37
N LEU A 435 -14.33 -10.62 -2.65
CA LEU A 435 -14.63 -9.53 -3.59
C LEU A 435 -15.83 -8.70 -3.12
N LEU A 436 -16.89 -9.35 -2.60
CA LEU A 436 -18.03 -8.64 -2.01
C LEU A 436 -17.59 -7.77 -0.81
N VAL A 437 -16.73 -8.27 0.07
CA VAL A 437 -16.17 -7.47 1.18
C VAL A 437 -15.41 -6.26 0.63
N ILE A 438 -14.60 -6.44 -0.40
CA ILE A 438 -13.87 -5.35 -1.07
C ILE A 438 -14.84 -4.31 -1.65
N ALA A 439 -15.92 -4.76 -2.33
CA ALA A 439 -16.95 -3.89 -2.88
C ALA A 439 -17.68 -3.08 -1.79
N ILE A 440 -18.08 -3.70 -0.70
CA ILE A 440 -18.76 -3.03 0.43
C ILE A 440 -17.84 -1.97 1.04
N ILE A 441 -16.61 -2.31 1.34
CA ILE A 441 -15.64 -1.37 1.93
C ILE A 441 -15.34 -0.23 0.95
N GLY A 442 -15.18 -0.51 -0.34
CA GLY A 442 -15.01 0.50 -1.37
C GLY A 442 -16.22 1.45 -1.46
N CYS A 443 -17.43 0.92 -1.43
CA CYS A 443 -18.68 1.68 -1.47
C CYS A 443 -18.86 2.60 -0.24
N ILE A 444 -18.60 2.10 0.96
CA ILE A 444 -18.63 2.90 2.20
C ILE A 444 -17.57 4.00 2.12
N THR A 445 -16.36 3.68 1.68
CA THR A 445 -15.23 4.60 1.59
C THR A 445 -15.52 5.75 0.65
N LEU A 446 -16.02 5.44 -0.55
CA LEU A 446 -16.34 6.47 -1.55
C LEU A 446 -17.40 7.45 -1.03
N SER A 447 -18.45 6.92 -0.39
CA SER A 447 -19.58 7.70 0.10
C SER A 447 -19.19 8.61 1.27
N LEU A 448 -18.50 8.04 2.24
CA LEU A 448 -18.03 8.75 3.44
C LEU A 448 -17.06 9.89 3.05
N ALA A 449 -16.08 9.61 2.21
CA ALA A 449 -15.09 10.59 1.81
C ALA A 449 -15.68 11.70 0.93
N ALA A 450 -16.56 11.36 -0.01
CA ALA A 450 -17.22 12.35 -0.86
C ALA A 450 -18.07 13.33 -0.04
N THR A 451 -18.81 12.84 0.96
CA THR A 451 -19.64 13.70 1.84
C THR A 451 -18.80 14.67 2.66
N ILE A 452 -17.66 14.21 3.20
CA ILE A 452 -16.74 15.10 3.97
C ILE A 452 -16.10 16.15 3.06
N ALA A 453 -15.72 15.79 1.83
CA ALA A 453 -15.12 16.71 0.86
C ALA A 453 -15.99 17.92 0.55
N ILE A 454 -17.33 17.78 0.62
CA ILE A 454 -18.29 18.87 0.40
C ILE A 454 -18.11 20.01 1.42
N THR A 455 -17.76 19.71 2.67
CA THR A 455 -17.70 20.68 3.76
C THR A 455 -16.27 21.19 4.05
N ALA A 456 -15.23 20.47 3.67
CA ALA A 456 -13.85 20.85 3.93
C ALA A 456 -13.48 22.19 3.26
N THR A 457 -12.74 23.06 3.98
CA THR A 457 -12.31 24.38 3.49
C THR A 457 -10.83 24.43 3.08
N ASP A 458 -10.00 23.56 3.62
CA ASP A 458 -8.59 23.41 3.22
C ASP A 458 -8.50 22.74 1.86
N ILE A 459 -7.82 23.40 0.89
CA ILE A 459 -7.69 22.93 -0.50
C ILE A 459 -7.01 21.55 -0.59
N LYS A 460 -5.97 21.29 0.23
CA LYS A 460 -5.29 19.98 0.27
C LYS A 460 -6.19 18.90 0.89
N ARG A 461 -6.93 19.23 1.95
CA ARG A 461 -7.86 18.28 2.58
C ARG A 461 -9.03 17.91 1.68
N VAL A 462 -9.58 18.84 0.89
CA VAL A 462 -10.59 18.51 -0.14
C VAL A 462 -10.02 17.50 -1.13
N LEU A 463 -8.81 17.72 -1.63
CA LEU A 463 -8.14 16.80 -2.56
C LEU A 463 -7.82 15.47 -1.90
N ALA A 464 -7.49 15.43 -0.60
CA ALA A 464 -7.25 14.20 0.16
C ALA A 464 -8.53 13.37 0.26
N TYR A 465 -9.65 13.94 0.70
CA TYR A 465 -10.94 13.23 0.74
C TYR A 465 -11.41 12.82 -0.65
N SER A 466 -11.16 13.65 -1.64
CA SER A 466 -11.38 13.29 -3.04
C SER A 466 -10.53 12.08 -3.46
N THR A 467 -9.29 11.95 -2.98
CA THR A 467 -8.45 10.77 -3.23
C THR A 467 -9.04 9.52 -2.56
N VAL A 468 -9.40 9.60 -1.27
CA VAL A 468 -10.06 8.49 -0.56
C VAL A 468 -11.32 8.04 -1.29
N SER A 469 -12.13 8.98 -1.79
CA SER A 469 -13.34 8.67 -2.55
C SER A 469 -13.02 7.94 -3.87
N GLN A 470 -12.03 8.38 -4.64
CA GLN A 470 -11.66 7.72 -5.90
C GLN A 470 -11.04 6.33 -5.67
N LEU A 471 -10.24 6.17 -4.60
CA LEU A 471 -9.74 4.84 -4.19
C LEU A 471 -10.90 3.91 -3.81
N GLY A 472 -11.96 4.45 -3.16
CA GLY A 472 -13.20 3.72 -2.92
C GLY A 472 -13.87 3.25 -4.21
N TYR A 473 -13.89 4.08 -5.27
CA TYR A 473 -14.36 3.68 -6.59
C TYR A 473 -13.57 2.53 -7.19
N MET A 474 -12.24 2.57 -7.10
CA MET A 474 -11.39 1.50 -7.62
C MET A 474 -11.61 0.19 -6.88
N MET A 475 -11.71 0.24 -5.54
CA MET A 475 -12.02 -0.95 -4.73
C MET A 475 -13.43 -1.47 -5.02
N LEU A 476 -14.41 -0.59 -5.21
CA LEU A 476 -15.74 -0.98 -5.63
C LEU A 476 -15.71 -1.71 -6.97
N ALA A 477 -15.01 -1.17 -7.98
CA ALA A 477 -14.89 -1.79 -9.29
C ALA A 477 -14.25 -3.19 -9.21
N LEU A 478 -13.09 -3.29 -8.55
CA LEU A 478 -12.39 -4.56 -8.35
C LEU A 478 -13.27 -5.58 -7.61
N GLY A 479 -13.97 -5.17 -6.56
CA GLY A 479 -14.85 -6.04 -5.80
C GLY A 479 -16.10 -6.49 -6.56
N LEU A 480 -16.55 -5.74 -7.58
CA LEU A 480 -17.66 -6.10 -8.43
C LEU A 480 -17.27 -6.94 -9.67
N GLY A 481 -15.99 -7.34 -9.79
CA GLY A 481 -15.51 -8.13 -10.92
C GLY A 481 -14.81 -7.32 -12.02
N GLY A 482 -14.78 -5.99 -11.94
CA GLY A 482 -14.15 -5.10 -12.93
C GLY A 482 -12.66 -4.92 -12.66
N TRP A 483 -11.85 -5.91 -13.00
CA TRP A 483 -10.39 -5.86 -12.83
C TRP A 483 -9.77 -4.78 -13.72
N ILE A 484 -10.14 -4.76 -15.00
CA ILE A 484 -9.67 -3.76 -15.97
C ILE A 484 -10.19 -2.39 -15.56
N ALA A 485 -11.49 -2.24 -15.26
CA ALA A 485 -12.12 -0.98 -14.88
C ALA A 485 -11.44 -0.35 -13.65
N GLY A 486 -11.13 -1.13 -12.62
CA GLY A 486 -10.44 -0.67 -11.40
C GLY A 486 -9.01 -0.20 -11.66
N LEU A 487 -8.21 -0.98 -12.37
CA LEU A 487 -6.81 -0.65 -12.69
C LEU A 487 -6.69 0.45 -13.76
N PHE A 488 -7.59 0.49 -14.71
CA PHE A 488 -7.68 1.57 -15.69
C PHE A 488 -7.94 2.92 -15.00
N HIS A 489 -8.85 2.92 -14.03
CA HIS A 489 -9.08 4.12 -13.21
C HIS A 489 -7.88 4.47 -12.34
N LEU A 490 -7.13 3.49 -11.82
CA LEU A 490 -5.88 3.72 -11.09
C LEU A 490 -4.87 4.51 -11.92
N ILE A 491 -4.66 4.10 -13.18
CA ILE A 491 -3.69 4.75 -14.07
C ILE A 491 -4.13 6.17 -14.41
N THR A 492 -5.38 6.37 -14.81
CA THR A 492 -5.89 7.72 -15.12
C THR A 492 -5.90 8.64 -13.90
N HIS A 493 -6.30 8.10 -12.73
CA HIS A 493 -6.28 8.80 -11.45
C HIS A 493 -4.88 9.32 -11.11
N ALA A 494 -3.85 8.54 -11.34
CA ALA A 494 -2.49 8.92 -11.01
C ALA A 494 -2.09 10.24 -11.71
N PHE A 495 -2.50 10.45 -12.95
CA PHE A 495 -2.20 11.69 -13.71
C PHE A 495 -3.01 12.89 -13.23
N PHE A 496 -4.33 12.80 -13.18
CA PHE A 496 -5.11 13.96 -12.79
C PHE A 496 -4.98 14.31 -11.31
N LYS A 497 -4.69 13.35 -10.43
CA LYS A 497 -4.48 13.65 -9.01
C LYS A 497 -3.12 14.29 -8.75
N SER A 498 -2.05 13.83 -9.38
CA SER A 498 -0.76 14.50 -9.29
C SER A 498 -0.87 15.95 -9.77
N LEU A 499 -1.57 16.16 -10.89
CA LEU A 499 -1.84 17.50 -11.42
C LEU A 499 -2.58 18.37 -10.39
N LEU A 500 -3.69 17.90 -9.85
CA LEU A 500 -4.51 18.65 -8.90
C LEU A 500 -3.74 19.03 -7.62
N PHE A 501 -2.97 18.10 -7.07
CA PHE A 501 -2.15 18.37 -5.88
C PHE A 501 -1.01 19.37 -6.18
N MET A 502 -0.33 19.24 -7.31
CA MET A 502 0.73 20.21 -7.67
C MET A 502 0.15 21.57 -7.98
N CYS A 503 -1.03 21.68 -8.64
CA CYS A 503 -1.73 22.95 -8.81
C CYS A 503 -2.08 23.58 -7.44
N SER A 504 -2.59 22.78 -6.48
CA SER A 504 -2.86 23.28 -5.13
C SER A 504 -1.59 23.78 -4.44
N GLY A 505 -0.46 23.09 -4.64
CA GLY A 505 0.84 23.53 -4.14
C GLY A 505 1.27 24.88 -4.73
N SER A 506 1.07 25.08 -6.04
CA SER A 506 1.36 26.37 -6.70
C SER A 506 0.49 27.49 -6.15
N VAL A 507 -0.81 27.22 -5.88
CA VAL A 507 -1.71 28.20 -5.25
C VAL A 507 -1.23 28.53 -3.84
N ILE A 508 -0.97 27.53 -3.01
CA ILE A 508 -0.52 27.73 -1.62
C ILE A 508 0.79 28.51 -1.57
N HIS A 509 1.74 28.18 -2.45
CA HIS A 509 3.02 28.89 -2.54
C HIS A 509 2.84 30.36 -2.89
N ALA A 510 1.83 30.71 -3.70
CA ALA A 510 1.57 32.08 -4.11
C ALA A 510 0.78 32.89 -3.07
N VAL A 511 -0.15 32.28 -2.32
CA VAL A 511 -1.05 32.98 -1.38
C VAL A 511 -0.75 32.72 0.10
N HIS A 512 0.16 31.81 0.41
CA HIS A 512 0.59 31.43 1.77
C HIS A 512 -0.58 31.04 2.71
N THR A 513 -1.64 30.44 2.16
CA THR A 513 -2.75 29.88 2.93
C THR A 513 -3.30 28.62 2.27
N ASN A 514 -3.80 27.68 3.08
CA ASN A 514 -4.50 26.49 2.59
C ASN A 514 -6.02 26.72 2.53
N ASP A 515 -6.57 27.74 3.22
CA ASP A 515 -8.01 27.95 3.34
C ASP A 515 -8.59 28.65 2.11
N MET A 516 -9.45 27.94 1.38
CA MET A 516 -10.15 28.47 0.21
C MET A 516 -11.09 29.63 0.54
N THR A 517 -11.50 29.80 1.81
CA THR A 517 -12.36 30.92 2.23
C THR A 517 -11.65 32.28 2.20
N GLU A 518 -10.33 32.27 2.19
CA GLU A 518 -9.46 33.45 2.07
C GLU A 518 -9.02 33.73 0.62
N MET A 519 -9.29 32.81 -0.31
CA MET A 519 -8.92 32.90 -1.72
C MET A 519 -10.05 33.56 -2.55
N GLY A 520 -9.81 33.73 -3.83
CA GLY A 520 -10.77 34.18 -4.83
C GLY A 520 -10.12 34.94 -5.97
N GLY A 521 -10.66 34.83 -7.19
CA GLY A 521 -10.23 35.61 -8.36
C GLY A 521 -8.83 35.31 -8.91
N LEU A 522 -8.16 34.27 -8.41
CA LEU A 522 -6.74 33.97 -8.71
C LEU A 522 -6.49 33.62 -10.19
N ARG A 523 -7.53 33.30 -10.97
CA ARG A 523 -7.40 33.00 -12.41
C ARG A 523 -6.65 34.07 -13.19
N LYS A 524 -6.78 35.37 -12.80
CA LYS A 524 -6.12 36.48 -13.48
C LYS A 524 -4.63 36.57 -13.16
N LYS A 525 -4.23 36.15 -11.94
CA LYS A 525 -2.84 36.19 -11.47
C LYS A 525 -2.06 34.92 -11.82
N MET A 526 -2.76 33.76 -11.86
CA MET A 526 -2.18 32.44 -12.07
C MET A 526 -2.92 31.68 -13.20
N PRO A 527 -2.87 32.15 -14.46
CA PRO A 527 -3.65 31.56 -15.53
C PRO A 527 -3.23 30.12 -15.86
N ILE A 528 -1.94 29.77 -15.89
CA ILE A 528 -1.46 28.42 -16.20
C ILE A 528 -1.94 27.46 -15.13
N THR A 529 -1.72 27.79 -13.85
CA THR A 529 -2.17 26.98 -12.72
C THR A 529 -3.70 26.83 -12.71
N ALA A 530 -4.45 27.89 -13.00
CA ALA A 530 -5.92 27.86 -13.01
C ALA A 530 -6.49 26.94 -14.09
N TYR A 531 -5.97 27.01 -15.32
CA TYR A 531 -6.49 26.19 -16.42
C TYR A 531 -6.00 24.74 -16.35
N THR A 532 -4.77 24.48 -15.90
CA THR A 532 -4.31 23.11 -15.67
C THR A 532 -5.09 22.45 -14.54
N MET A 533 -5.45 23.18 -13.49
CA MET A 533 -6.33 22.68 -12.43
C MET A 533 -7.76 22.43 -12.94
N LEU A 534 -8.29 23.27 -13.83
CA LEU A 534 -9.58 23.03 -14.47
C LEU A 534 -9.57 21.72 -15.29
N ILE A 535 -8.49 21.48 -16.06
CA ILE A 535 -8.31 20.21 -16.78
C ILE A 535 -8.35 19.03 -15.81
N GLY A 536 -7.65 19.11 -14.67
CA GLY A 536 -7.71 18.09 -13.62
C GLY A 536 -9.12 17.90 -13.04
N CYS A 537 -9.87 19.00 -12.84
CA CYS A 537 -11.26 18.93 -12.39
C CYS A 537 -12.18 18.28 -13.43
N LEU A 538 -12.00 18.60 -14.72
CA LEU A 538 -12.76 17.98 -15.81
C LEU A 538 -12.41 16.48 -15.95
N ALA A 539 -11.14 16.13 -15.80
CA ALA A 539 -10.71 14.74 -15.85
C ALA A 539 -11.33 13.91 -14.71
N ILE A 540 -11.25 14.38 -13.46
CA ILE A 540 -11.75 13.60 -12.31
C ILE A 540 -13.27 13.44 -12.29
N ILE A 541 -14.04 14.39 -12.84
CA ILE A 541 -15.51 14.25 -12.93
C ILE A 541 -15.94 13.31 -14.06
N GLY A 542 -15.01 12.95 -14.96
CA GLY A 542 -15.33 12.16 -16.14
C GLY A 542 -16.00 13.00 -17.24
N ALA A 543 -15.50 14.21 -17.48
CA ALA A 543 -16.08 15.07 -18.53
C ALA A 543 -15.82 14.47 -19.91
N GLY A 544 -16.88 14.23 -20.66
CA GLY A 544 -16.85 13.68 -22.02
C GLY A 544 -18.21 13.75 -22.66
N VAL A 545 -18.29 13.40 -23.93
CA VAL A 545 -19.54 13.34 -24.67
C VAL A 545 -20.00 11.89 -24.72
N PRO A 546 -21.14 11.53 -24.13
CA PRO A 546 -21.61 10.14 -24.09
C PRO A 546 -21.60 9.48 -25.46
N LEU A 547 -21.22 8.21 -25.53
CA LEU A 547 -21.14 7.38 -26.73
C LEU A 547 -20.14 7.85 -27.81
N THR A 548 -19.27 8.81 -27.48
CA THR A 548 -18.23 9.26 -28.40
C THR A 548 -16.85 9.00 -27.83
N PRO A 549 -15.80 8.90 -28.68
CA PRO A 549 -14.42 8.79 -28.19
C PRO A 549 -13.86 10.15 -27.72
N ILE A 550 -14.71 11.15 -27.47
CA ILE A 550 -14.30 12.48 -27.07
C ILE A 550 -14.52 12.68 -25.57
N GLY A 551 -13.46 12.67 -24.80
CA GLY A 551 -13.52 12.84 -23.35
C GLY A 551 -12.14 12.97 -22.72
N PHE A 552 -12.12 13.41 -21.45
CA PHE A 552 -10.94 13.39 -20.61
C PHE A 552 -10.67 11.96 -20.12
N SER A 553 -9.46 11.70 -19.61
CA SER A 553 -9.07 10.34 -19.21
C SER A 553 -10.04 9.69 -18.21
N GLY A 554 -10.56 10.46 -17.27
CA GLY A 554 -11.53 9.96 -16.28
C GLY A 554 -12.91 9.62 -16.84
N TYR A 555 -13.29 10.15 -18.01
CA TYR A 555 -14.52 9.77 -18.68
C TYR A 555 -14.53 8.27 -18.99
N PHE A 556 -13.52 7.79 -19.69
CA PHE A 556 -13.43 6.37 -20.07
C PHE A 556 -13.38 5.45 -18.86
N SER A 557 -12.51 5.78 -17.88
CA SER A 557 -12.28 4.88 -16.75
C SER A 557 -13.41 4.90 -15.71
N LYS A 558 -14.10 6.03 -15.51
CA LYS A 558 -15.21 6.12 -14.55
C LYS A 558 -16.48 5.49 -15.11
N ASP A 559 -16.72 5.67 -16.41
CA ASP A 559 -17.85 5.04 -17.09
C ASP A 559 -17.73 3.52 -17.01
N SER A 560 -16.53 2.95 -17.23
CA SER A 560 -16.29 1.50 -17.06
C SER A 560 -16.61 0.99 -15.64
N ILE A 561 -16.32 1.79 -14.59
CA ILE A 561 -16.71 1.42 -13.22
C ILE A 561 -18.24 1.38 -13.06
N ILE A 562 -18.95 2.36 -13.62
CA ILE A 562 -20.41 2.44 -13.54
C ILE A 562 -21.05 1.33 -14.39
N GLU A 563 -20.49 1.01 -15.57
CA GLU A 563 -20.88 -0.13 -16.40
C GLU A 563 -20.78 -1.45 -15.61
N GLN A 564 -19.66 -1.68 -14.93
CA GLN A 564 -19.47 -2.88 -14.11
C GLN A 564 -20.46 -2.94 -12.93
N ALA A 565 -20.70 -1.80 -12.25
CA ALA A 565 -21.68 -1.72 -11.17
C ALA A 565 -23.10 -1.99 -11.68
N TRP A 566 -23.42 -1.56 -12.92
CA TRP A 566 -24.70 -1.84 -13.57
C TRP A 566 -24.83 -3.34 -13.88
N SER A 567 -23.83 -3.95 -14.53
CA SER A 567 -23.82 -5.38 -14.84
C SER A 567 -23.99 -6.23 -13.57
N HIS A 568 -23.24 -5.92 -12.51
CA HIS A 568 -23.35 -6.64 -11.24
C HIS A 568 -24.74 -6.50 -10.60
N ALA A 569 -25.35 -5.31 -10.65
CA ALA A 569 -26.70 -5.07 -10.12
C ALA A 569 -27.78 -5.80 -10.93
N GLN A 570 -27.63 -5.90 -12.25
CA GLN A 570 -28.55 -6.68 -13.09
C GLN A 570 -28.45 -8.17 -12.78
N THR A 571 -27.25 -8.70 -12.60
CA THR A 571 -27.00 -10.13 -12.35
C THR A 571 -27.57 -10.58 -10.99
N ASN A 572 -27.30 -9.81 -9.92
CA ASN A 572 -27.64 -10.20 -8.55
C ASN A 572 -28.97 -9.61 -8.06
N GLY A 573 -29.47 -8.53 -8.65
CA GLY A 573 -30.72 -7.88 -8.26
C GLY A 573 -30.74 -7.29 -6.86
N GLY A 574 -31.95 -7.11 -6.29
CA GLY A 574 -32.14 -6.77 -4.87
C GLY A 574 -31.32 -5.62 -4.33
N GLY A 575 -30.66 -5.85 -3.19
CA GLY A 575 -29.83 -4.85 -2.50
C GLY A 575 -28.55 -4.43 -3.24
N TYR A 576 -28.12 -5.20 -4.24
CA TYR A 576 -26.90 -4.89 -5.01
C TYR A 576 -27.01 -3.63 -5.88
N TRP A 577 -28.24 -3.17 -6.17
CA TRP A 577 -28.49 -1.87 -6.80
C TRP A 577 -27.93 -0.69 -5.99
N ALA A 578 -27.70 -0.88 -4.67
CA ALA A 578 -27.09 0.13 -3.83
C ALA A 578 -25.67 0.50 -4.29
N PHE A 579 -24.89 -0.45 -4.80
CA PHE A 579 -23.54 -0.18 -5.33
C PHE A 579 -23.57 0.78 -6.51
N LEU A 580 -24.48 0.55 -7.47
CA LEU A 580 -24.68 1.43 -8.59
C LEU A 580 -25.19 2.81 -8.14
N ALA A 581 -26.20 2.85 -7.27
CA ALA A 581 -26.76 4.12 -6.78
C ALA A 581 -25.68 4.96 -6.08
N MET A 582 -24.84 4.35 -5.23
CA MET A 582 -23.77 5.05 -4.54
C MET A 582 -22.64 5.48 -5.48
N ALA A 583 -22.33 4.71 -6.52
CA ALA A 583 -21.39 5.11 -7.56
C ALA A 583 -21.89 6.37 -8.30
N VAL A 584 -23.15 6.40 -8.73
CA VAL A 584 -23.75 7.54 -9.45
C VAL A 584 -23.87 8.79 -8.56
N ILE A 585 -24.36 8.63 -7.31
CA ILE A 585 -24.45 9.72 -6.34
C ILE A 585 -23.06 10.26 -6.00
N GLY A 586 -22.09 9.39 -5.79
CA GLY A 586 -20.71 9.76 -5.53
C GLY A 586 -20.06 10.52 -6.69
N ALA A 587 -20.42 10.20 -7.95
CA ALA A 587 -19.97 10.95 -9.12
C ALA A 587 -20.51 12.38 -9.10
N SER A 588 -21.79 12.58 -8.77
CA SER A 588 -22.39 13.90 -8.60
C SER A 588 -21.73 14.70 -7.47
N MET A 589 -21.50 14.07 -6.31
CA MET A 589 -20.77 14.69 -5.19
C MET A 589 -19.34 15.07 -5.60
N THR A 590 -18.65 14.21 -6.37
CA THR A 590 -17.31 14.50 -6.88
C THR A 590 -17.30 15.77 -7.74
N ALA A 591 -18.24 15.86 -8.66
CA ALA A 591 -18.39 17.04 -9.51
C ALA A 591 -18.67 18.30 -8.70
N PHE A 592 -19.55 18.21 -7.71
CA PHE A 592 -19.89 19.32 -6.83
C PHE A 592 -18.68 19.84 -6.04
N TYR A 593 -17.96 19.00 -5.29
CA TYR A 593 -16.87 19.50 -4.44
C TYR A 593 -15.63 19.92 -5.25
N MET A 594 -15.37 19.33 -6.42
CA MET A 594 -14.26 19.76 -7.29
C MET A 594 -14.51 21.10 -7.93
N PHE A 595 -15.73 21.36 -8.43
CA PHE A 595 -16.08 22.68 -8.96
C PHE A 595 -16.26 23.72 -7.86
N ARG A 596 -16.77 23.35 -6.68
CA ARG A 596 -16.74 24.22 -5.50
C ARG A 596 -15.31 24.68 -5.22
N LEU A 597 -14.33 23.78 -5.19
CA LEU A 597 -12.92 24.09 -4.98
C LEU A 597 -12.42 25.06 -6.06
N TRP A 598 -12.69 24.78 -7.34
CA TRP A 598 -12.22 25.62 -8.43
C TRP A 598 -12.87 27.01 -8.41
N PHE A 599 -14.20 27.09 -8.19
CA PHE A 599 -14.91 28.36 -8.13
C PHE A 599 -14.45 29.21 -6.93
N MET A 600 -14.28 28.62 -5.77
CA MET A 600 -13.83 29.33 -4.57
C MET A 600 -12.41 29.87 -4.70
N THR A 601 -11.54 29.20 -5.42
CA THR A 601 -10.12 29.57 -5.55
C THR A 601 -9.90 30.57 -6.70
N PHE A 602 -10.47 30.30 -7.86
CA PHE A 602 -10.09 31.01 -9.10
C PHE A 602 -11.11 32.01 -9.60
N THR A 603 -12.38 31.95 -9.15
CA THR A 603 -13.43 32.86 -9.60
C THR A 603 -13.90 33.83 -8.52
N GLY A 604 -14.77 34.69 -8.88
CA GLY A 604 -15.32 35.72 -7.98
C GLY A 604 -14.35 36.86 -7.67
N ALA A 605 -14.70 37.67 -6.67
CA ALA A 605 -13.86 38.73 -6.14
C ALA A 605 -12.85 38.17 -5.13
N PRO A 606 -11.65 38.75 -5.01
CA PRO A 606 -10.70 38.42 -3.93
C PRO A 606 -11.36 38.60 -2.57
N ARG A 607 -11.23 37.61 -1.67
CA ARG A 607 -11.75 37.73 -0.30
C ARG A 607 -10.72 38.35 0.63
N ASP A 608 -9.43 38.06 0.41
CA ASP A 608 -8.30 38.71 1.07
C ASP A 608 -7.46 39.43 0.01
N HIS A 609 -7.56 40.78 -0.02
CA HIS A 609 -6.86 41.60 -1.00
C HIS A 609 -5.36 41.57 -0.82
N HIS A 610 -4.85 41.48 0.43
CA HIS A 610 -3.43 41.42 0.70
C HIS A 610 -2.79 40.18 0.08
N LYS A 611 -3.40 38.99 0.29
CA LYS A 611 -2.93 37.74 -0.30
C LYS A 611 -3.07 37.72 -1.83
N TYR A 612 -4.16 38.28 -2.35
CA TYR A 612 -4.39 38.37 -3.80
C TYR A 612 -3.35 39.24 -4.49
N ASP A 613 -3.01 40.41 -3.94
CA ASP A 613 -2.10 41.37 -4.58
C ASP A 613 -0.67 40.81 -4.68
N HIS A 614 -0.23 40.05 -3.70
CA HIS A 614 1.07 39.35 -3.72
C HIS A 614 1.09 38.10 -4.59
N ALA A 615 -0.06 37.54 -4.96
CA ALA A 615 -0.14 36.32 -5.75
C ALA A 615 0.46 36.52 -7.16
N HIS A 616 1.25 35.56 -7.60
CA HIS A 616 1.88 35.51 -8.91
C HIS A 616 1.97 34.07 -9.43
N GLU A 617 2.14 33.90 -10.75
CA GLU A 617 2.28 32.57 -11.34
C GLU A 617 3.59 31.91 -10.89
N SER A 618 3.52 30.61 -10.70
CA SER A 618 4.70 29.78 -10.32
C SER A 618 5.78 29.78 -11.41
N PRO A 619 7.06 29.61 -11.06
CA PRO A 619 8.16 29.57 -12.01
C PRO A 619 8.01 28.38 -12.99
N ARG A 620 8.70 28.48 -14.15
CA ARG A 620 8.60 27.45 -15.23
C ARG A 620 8.96 26.03 -14.77
N VAL A 621 9.86 25.89 -13.80
CA VAL A 621 10.23 24.57 -13.22
C VAL A 621 9.03 23.92 -12.55
N MET A 622 8.07 24.69 -12.02
CA MET A 622 6.83 24.18 -11.44
C MET A 622 5.72 24.06 -12.48
N THR A 623 5.54 25.06 -13.38
CA THR A 623 4.46 25.04 -14.36
C THR A 623 4.67 24.04 -15.51
N GLY A 624 5.90 23.72 -15.87
CA GLY A 624 6.21 22.72 -16.89
C GLY A 624 5.61 21.34 -16.60
N PRO A 625 5.88 20.75 -15.42
CA PRO A 625 5.24 19.51 -14.97
C PRO A 625 3.71 19.57 -14.93
N LEU A 626 3.10 20.73 -14.58
CA LEU A 626 1.65 20.88 -14.58
C LEU A 626 1.08 20.72 -16.00
N VAL A 627 1.70 21.37 -16.99
CA VAL A 627 1.27 21.28 -18.40
C VAL A 627 1.42 19.86 -18.93
N LEU A 628 2.55 19.20 -18.62
CA LEU A 628 2.79 17.81 -19.05
C LEU A 628 1.73 16.85 -18.47
N LEU A 629 1.45 16.93 -17.18
CA LEU A 629 0.43 16.11 -16.55
C LEU A 629 -0.98 16.44 -17.04
N ALA A 630 -1.26 17.70 -17.40
CA ALA A 630 -2.53 18.09 -17.99
C ALA A 630 -2.75 17.41 -19.36
N ILE A 631 -1.71 17.28 -20.19
CA ILE A 631 -1.78 16.53 -21.44
C ILE A 631 -2.16 15.07 -21.20
N PHE A 632 -1.50 14.40 -20.25
CA PHE A 632 -1.82 13.02 -19.91
C PHE A 632 -3.21 12.89 -19.25
N ALA A 633 -3.63 13.83 -18.42
CA ALA A 633 -4.97 13.84 -17.83
C ALA A 633 -6.08 13.97 -18.90
N ILE A 634 -5.78 14.55 -20.06
CA ILE A 634 -6.71 14.54 -21.20
C ILE A 634 -6.63 13.21 -21.95
N ALA A 635 -5.45 12.79 -22.38
CA ALA A 635 -5.26 11.89 -23.49
C ALA A 635 -4.91 10.44 -23.12
N VAL A 636 -4.38 10.15 -21.89
CA VAL A 636 -3.82 8.82 -21.56
C VAL A 636 -4.80 7.65 -21.75
N ALA A 637 -6.09 7.90 -21.61
CA ALA A 637 -7.15 6.91 -21.75
C ALA A 637 -7.76 6.85 -23.17
N TRP A 638 -7.26 7.65 -24.10
CA TRP A 638 -7.80 7.61 -25.46
C TRP A 638 -7.52 6.27 -26.13
N PRO A 639 -8.46 5.76 -26.93
CA PRO A 639 -8.32 4.45 -27.61
C PRO A 639 -7.02 4.30 -28.40
N ALA A 640 -6.46 5.41 -28.90
CA ALA A 640 -5.18 5.43 -29.63
C ALA A 640 -3.99 4.89 -28.82
N PHE A 641 -4.02 5.00 -27.49
CA PHE A 641 -2.96 4.49 -26.61
C PHE A 641 -3.14 3.01 -26.23
N ARG A 642 -4.29 2.39 -26.58
CA ARG A 642 -4.59 0.97 -26.35
C ARG A 642 -4.27 0.51 -24.92
N LEU A 643 -4.48 1.37 -23.91
CA LEU A 643 -4.16 1.08 -22.51
C LEU A 643 -5.00 -0.08 -21.95
N THR A 644 -6.26 -0.20 -22.38
CA THR A 644 -7.12 -1.34 -22.01
C THR A 644 -6.54 -2.65 -22.54
N GLY A 645 -6.05 -2.70 -23.79
CA GLY A 645 -5.41 -3.90 -24.33
C GLY A 645 -4.14 -4.31 -23.58
N LEU A 646 -3.36 -3.36 -23.05
CA LEU A 646 -2.24 -3.68 -22.15
C LEU A 646 -2.71 -4.29 -20.82
N LEU A 647 -3.83 -3.82 -20.29
CA LEU A 647 -4.41 -4.39 -19.08
C LEU A 647 -5.01 -5.78 -19.33
N GLU A 648 -5.65 -6.00 -20.48
CA GLU A 648 -6.16 -7.32 -20.91
C GLU A 648 -5.03 -8.37 -20.97
N GLN A 649 -3.84 -7.99 -21.48
CA GLN A 649 -2.67 -8.88 -21.46
C GLN A 649 -2.19 -9.25 -20.05
N ALA A 650 -2.40 -8.35 -19.07
CA ALA A 650 -1.96 -8.56 -17.70
C ALA A 650 -3.04 -9.18 -16.82
N GLN A 651 -4.26 -9.35 -17.32
CA GLN A 651 -5.36 -9.92 -16.54
C GLN A 651 -5.03 -11.37 -16.16
N PRO A 652 -5.04 -11.72 -14.86
CA PRO A 652 -4.67 -13.06 -14.43
C PRO A 652 -5.61 -14.12 -15.01
N VAL A 653 -5.05 -15.25 -15.43
CA VAL A 653 -5.80 -16.37 -16.01
C VAL A 653 -6.92 -16.81 -15.07
N GLY A 654 -8.09 -17.13 -15.61
CA GLY A 654 -9.27 -17.56 -14.86
C GLY A 654 -10.02 -16.45 -14.10
N THR A 655 -9.60 -15.16 -14.23
CA THR A 655 -10.27 -14.04 -13.55
C THR A 655 -11.28 -13.31 -14.43
N ALA A 656 -11.16 -13.43 -15.75
CA ALA A 656 -12.07 -12.81 -16.72
C ALA A 656 -13.47 -13.42 -16.73
N ALA A 657 -13.59 -14.70 -16.38
CA ALA A 657 -14.84 -15.47 -16.47
C ALA A 657 -15.85 -15.19 -15.33
N GLY A 658 -15.45 -14.40 -14.29
CA GLY A 658 -16.30 -14.21 -13.12
C GLY A 658 -16.30 -15.42 -12.18
N GLY A 659 -17.34 -15.58 -11.35
CA GLY A 659 -17.46 -16.69 -10.44
C GLY A 659 -18.70 -16.65 -9.55
N SER A 660 -19.08 -17.79 -8.99
CA SER A 660 -20.20 -17.93 -8.05
C SER A 660 -19.69 -18.11 -6.62
N GLY A 661 -20.42 -17.56 -5.66
CA GLY A 661 -20.12 -17.72 -4.24
C GLY A 661 -20.34 -19.14 -3.75
N VAL A 662 -19.56 -19.56 -2.76
CA VAL A 662 -19.69 -20.86 -2.08
C VAL A 662 -20.42 -20.72 -0.76
N LEU A 663 -20.21 -19.63 -0.03
CA LEU A 663 -20.87 -19.33 1.24
C LEU A 663 -22.17 -18.56 1.04
N ILE A 664 -22.23 -17.75 -0.01
CA ILE A 664 -23.40 -16.98 -0.44
C ILE A 664 -23.79 -17.52 -1.80
N GLU A 665 -24.65 -18.52 -1.81
CA GLU A 665 -25.03 -19.29 -3.01
C GLU A 665 -25.62 -18.44 -4.14
N ASP A 666 -26.31 -17.34 -3.81
CA ASP A 666 -26.91 -16.42 -4.79
C ASP A 666 -25.93 -15.34 -5.29
N LEU A 667 -24.70 -15.28 -4.77
CA LEU A 667 -23.73 -14.28 -5.18
C LEU A 667 -23.04 -14.70 -6.48
N VAL A 668 -23.20 -13.91 -7.51
CA VAL A 668 -22.51 -14.08 -8.79
C VAL A 668 -21.68 -12.83 -9.11
N VAL A 669 -20.38 -13.02 -9.31
CA VAL A 669 -19.51 -11.97 -9.86
C VAL A 669 -19.54 -12.11 -11.38
N PRO A 670 -20.14 -11.15 -12.12
CA PRO A 670 -20.29 -11.25 -13.57
C PRO A 670 -18.91 -11.16 -14.26
N ALA A 671 -18.78 -11.84 -15.39
CA ALA A 671 -17.62 -11.66 -16.24
C ALA A 671 -17.54 -10.21 -16.76
N GLU A 672 -16.33 -9.63 -16.78
CA GLU A 672 -16.16 -8.19 -17.08
C GLU A 672 -16.62 -7.79 -18.49
N HIS A 673 -16.46 -8.70 -19.48
CA HIS A 673 -16.91 -8.43 -20.84
C HIS A 673 -18.43 -8.20 -20.96
N LEU A 674 -19.24 -8.74 -20.05
CA LEU A 674 -20.70 -8.55 -20.04
C LEU A 674 -21.08 -7.10 -19.70
N SER A 675 -20.24 -6.36 -18.99
CA SER A 675 -20.46 -4.95 -18.70
C SER A 675 -20.41 -4.06 -19.93
N HIS A 676 -19.77 -4.53 -20.99
CA HIS A 676 -19.62 -3.80 -22.24
C HIS A 676 -20.78 -3.96 -23.23
N ALA A 677 -21.87 -4.60 -22.82
CA ALA A 677 -23.08 -4.68 -23.62
C ALA A 677 -23.61 -3.29 -24.02
N PRO A 678 -24.06 -3.07 -25.27
CA PRO A 678 -24.43 -1.73 -25.78
C PRO A 678 -25.50 -1.03 -24.94
N ASP A 679 -26.47 -1.77 -24.40
CA ASP A 679 -27.53 -1.25 -23.57
C ASP A 679 -27.02 -0.80 -22.18
N ILE A 680 -26.07 -1.53 -21.58
CA ILE A 680 -25.41 -1.15 -20.33
C ILE A 680 -24.55 0.09 -20.55
N LYS A 681 -23.74 0.14 -21.60
CA LYS A 681 -22.92 1.31 -21.95
C LYS A 681 -23.73 2.58 -22.10
N LEU A 682 -24.86 2.50 -22.82
CA LEU A 682 -25.74 3.65 -23.00
C LEU A 682 -26.29 4.15 -21.66
N ARG A 683 -26.84 3.25 -20.85
CA ARG A 683 -27.49 3.62 -19.57
C ARG A 683 -26.47 4.10 -18.56
N ALA A 684 -25.33 3.43 -18.43
CA ALA A 684 -24.26 3.81 -17.53
C ALA A 684 -23.62 5.15 -17.93
N GLY A 685 -23.34 5.36 -19.21
CA GLY A 685 -22.79 6.62 -19.72
C GLY A 685 -23.75 7.80 -19.52
N LEU A 686 -25.05 7.62 -19.75
CA LEU A 686 -26.04 8.66 -19.47
C LEU A 686 -26.17 8.94 -17.97
N ALA A 687 -26.11 7.93 -17.11
CA ALA A 687 -26.13 8.10 -15.65
C ALA A 687 -24.88 8.85 -15.15
N ALA A 688 -23.70 8.50 -15.66
CA ALA A 688 -22.44 9.18 -15.33
C ALA A 688 -22.47 10.65 -15.78
N PHE A 689 -22.85 10.90 -17.02
CA PHE A 689 -22.92 12.25 -17.59
C PHE A 689 -23.93 13.14 -16.84
N SER A 690 -25.15 12.66 -16.61
CA SER A 690 -26.17 13.42 -15.90
C SER A 690 -25.77 13.70 -14.46
N SER A 691 -25.15 12.74 -13.77
CA SER A 691 -24.65 12.91 -12.41
C SER A 691 -23.56 13.98 -12.33
N ALA A 692 -22.62 13.99 -13.29
CA ALA A 692 -21.58 15.01 -13.37
C ALA A 692 -22.17 16.40 -13.62
N LEU A 693 -23.15 16.52 -14.55
CA LEU A 693 -23.83 17.79 -14.82
C LEU A 693 -24.58 18.32 -13.60
N ILE A 694 -25.33 17.47 -12.89
CA ILE A 694 -26.04 17.85 -11.65
C ILE A 694 -25.05 18.39 -10.62
N GLY A 695 -23.91 17.74 -10.42
CA GLY A 695 -22.88 18.19 -9.49
C GLY A 695 -22.26 19.53 -9.86
N VAL A 696 -21.87 19.72 -11.14
CA VAL A 696 -21.30 20.98 -11.63
C VAL A 696 -22.32 22.12 -11.54
N PHE A 697 -23.55 21.87 -11.97
CA PHE A 697 -24.65 22.85 -11.92
C PHE A 697 -24.95 23.27 -10.49
N GLY A 698 -25.05 22.31 -9.56
CA GLY A 698 -25.24 22.60 -8.15
C GLY A 698 -24.12 23.45 -7.56
N ALA A 699 -22.84 23.15 -7.87
CA ALA A 699 -21.72 23.98 -7.46
C ALA A 699 -21.77 25.40 -8.07
N ALA A 700 -22.18 25.53 -9.34
CA ALA A 700 -22.28 26.82 -10.01
C ALA A 700 -23.42 27.69 -9.41
N VAL A 701 -24.56 27.09 -9.08
CA VAL A 701 -25.70 27.81 -8.44
C VAL A 701 -25.26 28.40 -7.09
N VAL A 702 -24.48 27.67 -6.32
CA VAL A 702 -24.06 28.12 -4.97
C VAL A 702 -22.84 29.04 -5.02
N TYR A 703 -21.80 28.69 -5.79
CA TYR A 703 -20.47 29.35 -5.67
C TYR A 703 -20.10 30.26 -6.85
N LEU A 704 -20.68 30.04 -8.03
CA LEU A 704 -20.41 30.91 -9.19
C LEU A 704 -21.44 31.99 -9.35
N TRP A 705 -22.73 31.65 -9.35
CA TRP A 705 -23.84 32.60 -9.53
C TRP A 705 -24.33 33.18 -8.22
N GLY A 706 -24.11 32.50 -7.07
CA GLY A 706 -24.51 33.01 -5.75
C GLY A 706 -26.03 33.07 -5.52
N TYR A 707 -26.82 32.26 -6.27
CA TYR A 707 -28.27 32.20 -6.05
C TYR A 707 -28.65 31.58 -4.71
N LEU A 708 -27.82 30.71 -4.17
CA LEU A 708 -28.01 30.12 -2.85
C LEU A 708 -26.84 30.54 -1.94
N ASN A 709 -27.16 31.04 -0.77
CA ASN A 709 -26.18 31.48 0.20
C ASN A 709 -25.63 30.27 1.01
N PRO A 710 -24.32 29.96 0.95
CA PRO A 710 -23.75 28.83 1.68
C PRO A 710 -23.99 28.89 3.21
N SER A 711 -24.08 30.08 3.79
CA SER A 711 -24.35 30.25 5.22
C SER A 711 -25.78 29.88 5.62
N GLU A 712 -26.76 30.13 4.76
CA GLU A 712 -28.16 29.74 4.97
C GLU A 712 -28.30 28.21 4.85
N ILE A 713 -27.68 27.61 3.81
CA ILE A 713 -27.65 26.14 3.66
C ILE A 713 -27.04 25.49 4.92
N LYS A 714 -25.93 26.03 5.42
CA LYS A 714 -25.27 25.56 6.64
C LYS A 714 -26.20 25.62 7.87
N GLN A 715 -26.99 26.70 7.99
CA GLN A 715 -27.90 26.87 9.11
C GLN A 715 -29.10 25.94 9.00
N THR A 716 -29.68 25.81 7.81
CA THR A 716 -30.85 24.95 7.53
C THR A 716 -30.51 23.48 7.79
N PHE A 717 -29.36 23.00 7.31
CA PHE A 717 -28.91 21.62 7.47
C PHE A 717 -27.84 21.46 8.56
N LYS A 718 -27.93 22.26 9.63
CA LYS A 718 -26.92 22.28 10.71
C LYS A 718 -26.53 20.91 11.29
N PRO A 719 -27.43 19.95 11.56
CA PRO A 719 -27.05 18.64 12.08
C PRO A 719 -26.17 17.86 11.09
N ILE A 720 -26.56 17.84 9.83
CA ILE A 720 -25.81 17.15 8.76
C ILE A 720 -24.46 17.85 8.56
N TYR A 721 -24.47 19.18 8.47
CA TYR A 721 -23.21 19.93 8.36
C TYR A 721 -22.26 19.65 9.53
N THR A 722 -22.75 19.58 10.75
CA THR A 722 -21.95 19.31 11.93
C THR A 722 -21.35 17.89 11.90
N LEU A 723 -22.13 16.88 11.44
CA LEU A 723 -21.66 15.52 11.25
C LEU A 723 -20.51 15.47 10.24
N LEU A 724 -20.68 16.08 9.08
CA LEU A 724 -19.69 16.09 7.99
C LEU A 724 -18.45 16.91 8.34
N TRP A 725 -18.64 18.06 9.00
CA TRP A 725 -17.54 18.91 9.47
C TRP A 725 -16.66 18.20 10.49
N ASN A 726 -17.26 17.41 11.40
CA ASN A 726 -16.54 16.58 12.37
C ASN A 726 -16.12 15.21 11.78
N LYS A 727 -16.11 15.06 10.44
CA LYS A 727 -15.62 13.85 9.76
C LYS A 727 -16.32 12.57 10.26
N TRP A 728 -17.63 12.63 10.44
CA TRP A 728 -18.45 11.53 11.00
C TRP A 728 -18.00 11.10 12.41
N TYR A 729 -17.28 11.93 13.14
CA TYR A 729 -16.75 11.69 14.49
C TYR A 729 -15.79 10.48 14.59
N PHE A 730 -15.17 10.02 13.48
CA PHE A 730 -14.24 8.88 13.52
C PHE A 730 -12.99 9.16 14.35
N ASP A 731 -12.43 10.36 14.30
CA ASP A 731 -11.27 10.75 15.10
C ASP A 731 -11.59 10.68 16.59
N GLN A 732 -12.80 11.12 16.99
CA GLN A 732 -13.28 11.07 18.39
C GLN A 732 -13.54 9.63 18.83
N LEU A 733 -14.18 8.83 17.96
CA LEU A 733 -14.44 7.42 18.23
C LEU A 733 -13.13 6.64 18.46
N TYR A 734 -12.13 6.83 17.61
CA TYR A 734 -10.84 6.16 17.75
C TYR A 734 -10.04 6.64 18.95
N ASN A 735 -10.15 7.91 19.30
CA ASN A 735 -9.56 8.41 20.53
C ASN A 735 -10.15 7.72 21.76
N ILE A 736 -11.46 7.48 21.80
CA ILE A 736 -12.13 6.80 22.93
C ILE A 736 -11.82 5.30 22.92
N LEU A 737 -11.91 4.62 21.77
CA LEU A 737 -11.80 3.17 21.69
C LEU A 737 -10.37 2.65 21.76
N PHE A 738 -9.41 3.39 21.21
CA PHE A 738 -8.02 2.90 21.03
C PHE A 738 -6.98 3.77 21.73
N VAL A 739 -6.98 5.10 21.50
CA VAL A 739 -5.89 5.96 21.98
C VAL A 739 -5.88 6.09 23.48
N ARG A 740 -7.03 6.45 24.09
CA ARG A 740 -7.14 6.60 25.56
C ARG A 740 -6.89 5.30 26.32
N PRO A 741 -7.47 4.14 25.93
CA PRO A 741 -7.16 2.87 26.57
C PRO A 741 -5.69 2.46 26.43
N ALA A 742 -5.09 2.61 25.26
CA ALA A 742 -3.67 2.31 25.05
C ALA A 742 -2.76 3.18 25.93
N LEU A 743 -3.04 4.48 26.02
CA LEU A 743 -2.29 5.39 26.89
C LEU A 743 -2.52 5.07 28.38
N PHE A 744 -3.74 4.65 28.77
CA PHE A 744 -4.01 4.22 30.13
C PHE A 744 -3.23 2.96 30.47
N ILE A 745 -3.26 1.93 29.62
CA ILE A 745 -2.49 0.69 29.79
C ILE A 745 -1.00 1.01 29.86
N GLY A 746 -0.49 1.85 28.95
CA GLY A 746 0.92 2.26 28.96
C GLY A 746 1.34 2.95 30.26
N ARG A 747 0.46 3.80 30.85
CA ARG A 747 0.73 4.40 32.17
C ARG A 747 0.76 3.37 33.28
N GLN A 748 -0.14 2.35 33.24
CA GLN A 748 -0.13 1.28 34.23
C GLN A 748 1.14 0.43 34.11
N ILE A 749 1.56 0.08 32.90
CA ILE A 749 2.81 -0.65 32.66
C ILE A 749 4.02 0.17 33.16
N ALA A 750 4.07 1.46 32.85
CA ALA A 750 5.14 2.33 33.31
C ALA A 750 5.13 2.53 34.85
N ALA A 751 3.96 2.51 35.48
CA ALA A 751 3.83 2.53 36.93
C ALA A 751 4.30 1.21 37.55
N PHE A 752 3.97 0.08 36.94
CA PHE A 752 4.45 -1.25 37.35
C PHE A 752 5.97 -1.37 37.19
N ASP A 753 6.52 -0.92 36.09
CA ASP A 753 7.96 -0.91 35.84
C ASP A 753 8.71 -0.15 36.96
N ARG A 754 8.33 1.10 37.19
CA ARG A 754 8.95 1.94 38.23
C ARG A 754 8.67 1.46 39.65
N GLY A 755 7.42 1.00 39.93
CA GLY A 755 6.98 0.65 41.27
C GLY A 755 7.35 -0.76 41.70
N VAL A 756 7.53 -1.69 40.76
CA VAL A 756 7.81 -3.10 41.06
C VAL A 756 9.18 -3.52 40.53
N ILE A 757 9.45 -3.35 39.25
CA ILE A 757 10.68 -3.84 38.62
C ILE A 757 11.88 -3.01 39.12
N ASP A 758 11.83 -1.70 38.98
CA ASP A 758 12.91 -0.82 39.47
C ASP A 758 13.09 -0.94 40.97
N TRP A 759 11.97 -0.99 41.78
CA TRP A 759 12.03 -1.22 43.18
C TRP A 759 12.75 -2.53 43.54
N PHE A 760 12.41 -3.62 42.85
CA PHE A 760 13.06 -4.92 43.07
C PHE A 760 14.56 -4.88 42.71
N LEU A 761 14.92 -4.26 41.60
CA LEU A 761 16.32 -4.09 41.21
C LEU A 761 17.10 -3.26 42.23
N HIS A 762 16.48 -2.18 42.74
CA HIS A 762 17.07 -1.35 43.78
C HIS A 762 17.18 -2.10 45.12
N ALA A 763 16.19 -2.90 45.48
CA ALA A 763 16.25 -3.76 46.65
C ALA A 763 17.37 -4.80 46.56
N CYS A 764 17.55 -5.45 45.42
CA CYS A 764 18.67 -6.36 45.16
C CYS A 764 20.01 -5.61 45.26
N ALA A 765 20.13 -4.45 44.65
CA ALA A 765 21.35 -3.65 44.71
C ALA A 765 21.66 -3.21 46.18
N TRP A 766 20.62 -2.78 46.91
CA TRP A 766 20.75 -2.45 48.33
C TRP A 766 21.22 -3.69 49.14
N PHE A 767 20.61 -4.86 48.90
CA PHE A 767 20.97 -6.08 49.57
C PHE A 767 22.43 -6.49 49.28
N CYS A 768 22.85 -6.40 48.01
CA CYS A 768 24.28 -6.64 47.65
C CYS A 768 25.21 -5.64 48.35
N ARG A 769 24.87 -4.38 48.44
CA ARG A 769 25.64 -3.38 49.17
C ARG A 769 25.71 -3.68 50.66
N LEU A 770 24.57 -4.10 51.26
CA LEU A 770 24.53 -4.48 52.68
C LEU A 770 25.46 -5.66 52.93
N ILE A 771 25.38 -6.72 52.13
CA ILE A 771 26.26 -7.88 52.24
C ILE A 771 27.72 -7.44 52.09
N SER A 772 28.03 -6.67 51.05
CA SER A 772 29.41 -6.16 50.84
C SER A 772 29.92 -5.34 52.01
N SER A 773 29.07 -4.47 52.59
CA SER A 773 29.43 -3.66 53.78
C SER A 773 29.66 -4.51 55.04
N VAL A 774 28.83 -5.55 55.23
CA VAL A 774 29.02 -6.50 56.34
C VAL A 774 30.33 -7.30 56.16
N PHE A 775 30.59 -7.78 54.95
CA PHE A 775 31.83 -8.47 54.65
C PHE A 775 33.05 -7.56 54.83
N ALA A 776 33.03 -6.34 54.33
CA ALA A 776 34.11 -5.36 54.55
C ALA A 776 34.33 -5.07 56.04
N PHE A 777 33.28 -4.90 56.83
CA PHE A 777 33.41 -4.61 58.26
C PHE A 777 33.88 -5.84 59.07
N VAL A 778 33.25 -7.01 58.87
CA VAL A 778 33.52 -8.22 59.65
C VAL A 778 34.79 -8.91 59.18
N PHE A 779 34.93 -9.17 57.92
CA PHE A 779 36.05 -9.95 57.38
C PHE A 779 37.29 -9.09 57.19
N ASP A 780 37.19 -7.97 56.45
CA ASP A 780 38.37 -7.17 56.20
C ASP A 780 38.77 -6.39 57.45
N GLY A 781 37.86 -5.62 58.06
CA GLY A 781 38.17 -4.74 59.18
C GLY A 781 38.46 -5.51 60.48
N ALA A 782 37.57 -6.42 60.88
CA ALA A 782 37.69 -7.08 62.18
C ALA A 782 38.58 -8.35 62.14
N LEU A 783 38.45 -9.19 61.11
CA LEU A 783 39.17 -10.45 61.02
C LEU A 783 40.56 -10.26 60.39
N VAL A 784 40.66 -9.73 59.18
CA VAL A 784 41.96 -9.59 58.54
C VAL A 784 42.77 -8.48 59.12
N ASP A 785 42.31 -7.25 59.08
CA ASP A 785 43.04 -6.10 59.60
C ASP A 785 43.20 -6.16 61.12
N GLY A 786 42.14 -6.65 61.79
CA GLY A 786 42.15 -6.85 63.24
C GLY A 786 43.21 -7.87 63.69
N THR A 787 43.31 -9.04 63.04
CA THR A 787 44.32 -10.06 63.34
C THR A 787 45.73 -9.61 62.95
N VAL A 788 45.90 -8.98 61.78
CA VAL A 788 47.19 -8.43 61.34
C VAL A 788 47.71 -7.37 62.36
N ASN A 789 46.82 -6.44 62.73
CA ASN A 789 47.14 -5.41 63.71
C ASN A 789 47.34 -5.97 65.12
N ALA A 790 46.64 -7.03 65.53
CA ALA A 790 46.86 -7.71 66.78
C ALA A 790 48.20 -8.42 66.79
N LEU A 791 48.51 -9.13 65.69
CA LEU A 791 49.81 -9.80 65.58
C LEU A 791 50.95 -8.79 65.55
N ALA A 792 50.78 -7.68 64.85
CA ALA A 792 51.76 -6.60 64.85
C ALA A 792 51.97 -6.01 66.25
N ARG A 793 50.88 -5.77 66.98
CA ARG A 793 50.96 -5.31 68.39
C ARG A 793 51.63 -6.35 69.31
N TRP A 794 51.23 -7.60 69.21
CA TRP A 794 51.89 -8.67 69.99
C TRP A 794 53.38 -8.77 69.65
N THR A 795 53.77 -8.69 68.40
CA THR A 795 55.17 -8.70 67.99
C THR A 795 55.88 -7.48 68.56
N TRP A 796 55.27 -6.32 68.56
CA TRP A 796 55.80 -5.10 69.11
C TRP A 796 55.96 -5.23 70.66
N ASP A 797 54.86 -5.62 71.32
CA ASP A 797 54.85 -5.79 72.79
C ASP A 797 55.88 -6.88 73.22
N PHE A 798 55.96 -7.97 72.47
CA PHE A 798 56.96 -9.00 72.72
C PHE A 798 58.39 -8.45 72.49
N GLY A 799 58.61 -7.68 71.50
CA GLY A 799 59.85 -6.95 71.26
C GLY A 799 60.18 -6.01 72.41
N LEU A 800 59.23 -5.30 72.96
CA LEU A 800 59.44 -4.45 74.17
C LEU A 800 59.76 -5.30 75.39
N LEU A 801 59.14 -6.48 75.56
CA LEU A 801 59.42 -7.37 76.63
C LEU A 801 60.88 -7.94 76.50
N LEU A 802 61.29 -8.37 75.32
CA LEU A 802 62.63 -8.76 75.01
C LEU A 802 63.65 -7.63 75.30
N ARG A 803 63.28 -6.41 74.94
CA ARG A 803 64.15 -5.27 75.21
C ARG A 803 64.49 -5.07 76.68
N ARG A 804 63.60 -5.51 77.61
CA ARG A 804 63.87 -5.47 79.09
C ARG A 804 65.03 -6.38 79.46
N PHE A 805 65.28 -7.42 78.68
CA PHE A 805 66.45 -8.27 78.96
C PHE A 805 67.77 -7.71 78.39
N GLN A 806 67.66 -6.68 77.48
CA GLN A 806 68.83 -5.97 76.94
C GLN A 806 69.15 -4.78 77.85
N THR A 807 69.74 -5.15 78.98
CA THR A 807 70.11 -4.11 80.03
C THR A 807 71.33 -3.28 79.68
N GLY A 808 72.06 -3.62 78.59
CA GLY A 808 73.34 -3.00 78.26
C GLY A 808 74.54 -3.37 79.11
N SER A 809 74.32 -4.17 80.20
CA SER A 809 75.36 -4.58 81.12
C SER A 809 76.01 -5.90 80.67
N LEU A 810 77.26 -5.84 80.34
CA LEU A 810 78.07 -7.00 79.92
C LEU A 810 77.94 -8.12 80.94
N ARG A 811 77.91 -7.83 82.23
CA ARG A 811 77.83 -8.78 83.33
C ARG A 811 76.47 -9.55 83.31
N GLN A 812 75.34 -8.91 82.90
CA GLN A 812 74.10 -9.62 82.80
C GLN A 812 73.97 -10.51 81.52
N TYR A 813 74.56 -10.09 80.40
CA TYR A 813 74.65 -10.93 79.20
C TYR A 813 75.50 -12.19 79.47
N VAL A 814 76.64 -12.07 80.13
CA VAL A 814 77.50 -13.23 80.57
C VAL A 814 76.63 -14.11 81.48
N LEU A 815 75.89 -13.54 82.44
CA LEU A 815 75.08 -14.37 83.36
C LEU A 815 73.97 -15.08 82.59
N PHE A 816 73.32 -14.44 81.56
CA PHE A 816 72.35 -15.10 80.76
C PHE A 816 72.95 -16.22 79.89
N ILE A 817 74.08 -16.02 79.31
CA ILE A 817 74.80 -17.04 78.58
C ILE A 817 75.12 -18.24 79.50
N VAL A 818 75.62 -18.02 80.71
CA VAL A 818 75.89 -19.05 81.66
C VAL A 818 74.64 -19.81 82.08
N MET A 819 73.56 -19.04 82.40
CA MET A 819 72.30 -19.64 82.79
C MET A 819 71.66 -20.42 81.63
N GLY A 820 71.74 -19.89 80.42
CA GLY A 820 71.18 -20.55 79.22
C GLY A 820 71.99 -21.83 78.91
N THR A 821 73.33 -21.84 79.05
CA THR A 821 74.14 -22.98 78.85
C THR A 821 73.86 -24.04 79.91
N TRP A 822 73.74 -23.58 81.16
CA TRP A 822 73.39 -24.43 82.23
C TRP A 822 72.03 -25.09 82.10
N PHE A 823 71.02 -24.27 81.64
CA PHE A 823 69.67 -24.79 81.35
C PHE A 823 69.67 -25.79 80.16
N MET A 824 70.38 -25.50 79.10
CA MET A 824 70.59 -26.45 78.00
C MET A 824 71.26 -27.73 78.42
N CYS A 825 72.32 -27.68 79.29
CA CYS A 825 72.92 -28.86 79.83
C CYS A 825 71.90 -29.66 80.65
N LEU A 826 71.13 -28.98 81.54
CA LEU A 826 70.07 -29.66 82.31
C LEU A 826 69.01 -30.27 81.41
N ALA A 827 68.54 -29.55 80.39
CA ALA A 827 67.54 -30.04 79.46
C ALA A 827 68.07 -31.28 78.63
N TYR A 828 69.35 -31.21 78.28
CA TYR A 828 70.03 -32.31 77.65
C TYR A 828 70.14 -33.54 78.56
N PHE A 829 70.52 -33.32 79.81
CA PHE A 829 70.59 -34.43 80.81
C PHE A 829 69.20 -34.99 81.15
N ALA A 830 68.18 -34.09 81.23
CA ALA A 830 66.80 -34.52 81.45
C ALA A 830 66.26 -35.35 80.21
N ALA A 831 66.57 -34.87 79.01
CA ALA A 831 66.20 -35.59 77.81
C ALA A 831 66.98 -36.92 77.67
N ALA A 832 68.25 -36.91 77.98
CA ALA A 832 69.11 -38.17 78.03
C ALA A 832 68.60 -39.18 79.12
N PHE A 833 68.20 -38.67 80.26
CA PHE A 833 67.61 -39.49 81.33
C PHE A 833 66.26 -40.07 80.90
N VAL A 834 65.40 -39.29 80.23
CA VAL A 834 64.10 -39.80 79.69
C VAL A 834 64.30 -40.77 78.56
N LEU A 835 65.35 -40.59 77.74
CA LEU A 835 65.70 -41.57 76.66
C LEU A 835 66.41 -42.86 77.15
N MET A 836 66.98 -42.82 78.43
CA MET A 836 67.59 -43.99 78.99
C MET A 836 66.75 -44.77 80.03
N SER A 837 65.57 -44.17 80.44
CA SER A 837 64.54 -44.84 81.18
C SER A 837 63.47 -45.42 80.20
#